data_96c5bf4c30d0e25c55db11fc70b4cb6a
#
_entry.id   96c5bf4c30d0e25c55db11fc70b4cb6a
#
_cell.length_a   1.000
_cell.length_b   1.000
_cell.length_c   1.000
_cell.angle_alpha   90.00
_cell.angle_beta   90.00
_cell.angle_gamma   90.00
#
_symmetry.space_group_name_H-M   'P 1'
#
loop_
_entity.id
_entity.type
_entity.pdbx_description
1 polymer ?
#
loop_
_entity_poly.entity_id
_entity_poly.type
_entity_poly.pdbx_seq_one_letter_code
_entity_poly.pdbx_strand_id
1 'polypeptide(L)'
;MYSTVFYTSVHPSTSVFSRKQLPLLISKDFPAELYHSLPCKSLENGHIKKVKGVKATLAEAPATPTEKSNSEVPQKKLKVLVAGGGIGGLVFALAAKKKGFDVLVFERDLSAIRGEGQYRGPIQIQSNALAALEAIDMDVAEDIMNAGCITGQRINGLVDGISGNWYCKFDTFTPAVERGLPVTRVISRMTLQQILARAVGEDVIMNESNVVNFEDDGEKVTVVLENGQRFTGDLLVGADGIRSKVRTNLFGHSEATYSGYTCYTGIADFVPADIDTVGYRVFLGHKQYFVSSDVGGGKMQWYAFHNEPAGGVDAPNGKKERLLKIFGGWCDNVIDLLVATDEDAILRRDIYDRPPTFNWGRGRVTLLGDSVHAMQPNLGQGGCMAIEDSYQLALELEKAWSRSAESGSPMDVISSLRSYESARKLRVGVIHGLARMAAIMASTYKAYLGVGLGPLSFLTKYRIPHPGRVGGRVFVDLGMPLMLSWVLGGNGDKLEGRIQHCRLSEKANDQLRRWFEDDDALERATDAEWLLLPAAKGNSALETIVLSRDEDVPCTIGSVSHTNILGKSVVLPLPQVSEMHAQISCKNSAFFVTDLQSEHGTWVIDNEGRRYRVSPNFPTRFHPSDVIVFGSDKAAFRVKTMKFPSKTAEAKEEREVVGKA
;
A
#
# COMPACT_ATOMS: atom_id res chain seq x y z
N MET A 1 58.03 9.52 24.95
CA MET A 1 57.04 10.59 25.28
C MET A 1 55.72 9.92 25.52
N TYR A 2 55.32 9.87 26.74
CA TYR A 2 54.06 9.24 27.21
C TYR A 2 52.92 10.23 27.04
N SER A 3 51.80 9.78 26.50
CA SER A 3 50.52 10.49 26.56
C SER A 3 49.45 9.54 27.10
N THR A 4 49.00 9.88 28.31
CA THR A 4 48.05 9.21 29.17
C THR A 4 46.63 9.37 28.55
N VAL A 5 45.91 8.27 28.33
CA VAL A 5 44.50 8.28 27.97
C VAL A 5 43.69 7.97 29.22
N PHE A 6 42.84 8.89 29.61
CA PHE A 6 41.87 8.72 30.69
C PHE A 6 40.68 7.88 30.19
N TYR A 7 40.43 6.77 30.88
CA TYR A 7 39.18 6.00 30.78
C TYR A 7 38.17 6.62 31.73
N THR A 8 37.10 7.17 31.23
CA THR A 8 35.89 7.42 32.00
C THR A 8 34.86 6.35 31.64
N SER A 9 34.54 5.54 32.64
CA SER A 9 33.46 4.55 32.62
C SER A 9 32.11 5.28 32.64
N VAL A 10 31.33 5.09 31.57
CA VAL A 10 29.93 5.52 31.54
C VAL A 10 29.06 4.26 31.63
N HIS A 11 28.37 4.09 32.74
CA HIS A 11 27.29 3.12 32.90
C HIS A 11 26.10 3.49 31.98
N PRO A 12 25.46 2.55 31.32
CA PRO A 12 24.23 2.85 30.58
C PRO A 12 23.05 2.91 31.55
N SER A 13 22.58 4.10 31.84
CA SER A 13 21.28 4.29 32.45
C SER A 13 20.20 4.17 31.38
N THR A 14 19.33 3.19 31.54
CA THR A 14 18.10 3.04 30.78
C THR A 14 17.15 4.21 31.11
N SER A 15 17.11 5.22 30.23
CA SER A 15 16.07 6.24 30.29
C SER A 15 14.96 5.90 29.27
N VAL A 16 13.82 5.55 29.81
CA VAL A 16 12.54 5.45 29.12
C VAL A 16 12.13 6.85 28.68
N PHE A 17 12.23 7.18 27.40
CA PHE A 17 11.69 8.43 26.86
C PHE A 17 10.21 8.27 26.55
N SER A 18 9.39 8.85 27.38
CA SER A 18 7.97 9.10 27.13
C SER A 18 7.82 10.08 25.95
N ARG A 19 7.04 9.68 24.96
CA ARG A 19 6.62 10.51 23.79
C ARG A 19 5.59 11.57 24.20
N LYS A 20 5.91 12.45 25.13
CA LYS A 20 5.10 13.66 25.36
C LYS A 20 5.92 14.89 25.07
N GLN A 21 5.51 15.61 24.00
CA GLN A 21 5.84 16.99 23.67
C GLN A 21 7.32 17.29 23.37
N LEU A 22 7.71 17.15 22.11
CA LEU A 22 8.79 17.95 21.55
C LEU A 22 8.18 19.18 20.86
N PRO A 23 8.53 20.41 21.29
CA PRO A 23 8.21 21.59 20.49
C PRO A 23 9.06 21.58 19.22
N LEU A 24 8.44 21.86 18.11
CA LEU A 24 9.07 22.12 16.82
C LEU A 24 10.06 23.28 16.95
N LEU A 25 11.33 22.98 17.09
CA LEU A 25 12.41 23.94 16.84
C LEU A 25 12.64 23.95 15.30
N ILE A 26 11.89 24.80 14.63
CA ILE A 26 12.15 25.16 13.23
C ILE A 26 13.27 26.18 13.25
N SER A 27 14.44 25.81 12.73
CA SER A 27 15.54 26.72 12.43
C SER A 27 15.08 27.73 11.36
N LYS A 28 15.42 29.01 11.58
CA LYS A 28 14.94 30.18 10.84
C LYS A 28 15.60 30.45 9.48
N ASP A 29 16.20 29.46 8.82
CA ASP A 29 16.98 29.70 7.60
C ASP A 29 16.54 28.84 6.39
N PHE A 30 15.25 28.81 6.11
CA PHE A 30 14.75 28.39 4.79
C PHE A 30 13.84 29.46 4.19
N PRO A 31 13.93 29.75 2.88
CA PRO A 31 13.17 30.81 2.25
C PRO A 31 11.66 30.56 2.32
N ALA A 32 10.92 31.58 2.70
CA ALA A 32 9.51 31.57 3.09
C ALA A 32 8.51 31.49 1.91
N GLU A 33 8.88 31.00 0.74
CA GLU A 33 8.00 31.04 -0.43
C GLU A 33 7.17 29.76 -0.69
N LEU A 34 7.21 28.76 0.19
CA LEU A 34 6.54 27.48 -0.06
C LEU A 34 5.40 27.11 0.90
N TYR A 35 5.02 27.99 1.83
CA TYR A 35 3.90 27.75 2.73
C TYR A 35 2.97 28.95 2.83
N HIS A 36 1.97 29.03 1.96
CA HIS A 36 0.75 29.79 2.23
C HIS A 36 -0.36 28.82 2.62
N SER A 37 -0.49 28.61 3.92
CA SER A 37 -1.72 28.07 4.53
C SER A 37 -2.70 29.21 4.71
N LEU A 38 -3.86 29.11 4.11
CA LEU A 38 -5.00 30.02 4.36
C LEU A 38 -5.66 29.66 5.70
N PRO A 39 -6.03 30.64 6.52
CA PRO A 39 -6.61 30.38 7.82
C PRO A 39 -8.09 29.99 7.71
N CYS A 40 -8.46 28.96 8.45
CA CYS A 40 -9.83 28.57 8.73
C CYS A 40 -10.48 29.68 9.58
N LYS A 41 -11.43 30.43 9.02
CA LYS A 41 -12.29 31.33 9.78
C LYS A 41 -13.53 30.58 10.24
N SER A 42 -13.64 30.42 11.55
CA SER A 42 -14.89 30.10 12.23
C SER A 42 -15.94 31.17 11.96
N LEU A 43 -17.10 30.77 11.46
CA LEU A 43 -18.28 31.62 11.34
C LEU A 43 -19.19 31.36 12.55
N GLU A 44 -19.12 32.28 13.52
CA GLU A 44 -20.14 32.43 14.54
C GLU A 44 -21.35 33.18 13.98
N ASN A 45 -22.50 32.68 14.38
CA ASN A 45 -23.86 33.25 14.40
C ASN A 45 -24.10 34.67 13.87
N GLY A 46 -24.96 34.80 12.85
CA GLY A 46 -25.52 36.04 12.39
C GLY A 46 -26.91 35.88 11.78
N HIS A 47 -27.92 36.15 12.59
CA HIS A 47 -29.30 36.61 12.31
C HIS A 47 -29.95 36.40 10.93
N ILE A 48 -30.97 35.56 10.93
CA ILE A 48 -32.01 35.42 9.89
C ILE A 48 -32.87 36.70 9.84
N LYS A 49 -32.80 37.46 8.74
CA LYS A 49 -33.82 38.44 8.37
C LYS A 49 -34.77 37.85 7.32
N LYS A 50 -36.05 37.70 7.71
CA LYS A 50 -37.17 37.39 6.82
C LYS A 50 -37.32 38.50 5.75
N VAL A 51 -37.34 38.11 4.47
CA VAL A 51 -37.81 38.93 3.38
C VAL A 51 -39.15 38.38 2.88
N LYS A 52 -40.14 39.27 2.82
CA LYS A 52 -41.52 39.01 2.44
C LYS A 52 -41.66 38.64 0.96
N GLY A 53 -42.64 37.78 0.70
CA GLY A 53 -43.01 37.32 -0.63
C GLY A 53 -43.49 38.42 -1.57
N VAL A 54 -43.22 38.18 -2.85
CA VAL A 54 -43.85 38.91 -3.97
C VAL A 54 -44.62 37.89 -4.80
N LYS A 55 -45.89 38.23 -5.03
CA LYS A 55 -46.85 37.44 -5.80
C LYS A 55 -46.48 37.40 -7.30
N ALA A 56 -46.65 36.25 -7.89
CA ALA A 56 -46.62 36.06 -9.34
C ALA A 56 -47.90 36.62 -9.97
N THR A 57 -47.75 37.37 -11.05
CA THR A 57 -48.82 37.69 -11.99
C THR A 57 -48.49 37.06 -13.34
N LEU A 58 -49.40 36.22 -13.81
CA LEU A 58 -49.38 35.66 -15.17
C LEU A 58 -49.69 36.77 -16.18
N ALA A 59 -48.94 36.79 -17.28
CA ALA A 59 -49.36 37.41 -18.54
C ALA A 59 -48.89 36.54 -19.72
N GLU A 60 -49.83 36.25 -20.60
CA GLU A 60 -49.76 35.38 -21.77
C GLU A 60 -48.94 35.94 -22.93
N ALA A 61 -48.52 35.04 -23.77
CA ALA A 61 -47.71 35.03 -24.99
C ALA A 61 -48.17 36.02 -26.10
N PRO A 62 -47.52 36.13 -27.29
CA PRO A 62 -46.68 35.16 -28.01
C PRO A 62 -45.46 35.79 -28.72
N ALA A 63 -44.43 35.04 -28.95
CA ALA A 63 -43.50 35.28 -30.05
C ALA A 63 -42.77 33.96 -30.44
N THR A 64 -42.83 33.68 -31.69
CA THR A 64 -42.22 32.58 -32.47
C THR A 64 -40.75 32.36 -32.10
N PRO A 65 -40.30 31.12 -31.87
CA PRO A 65 -38.88 30.85 -31.73
C PRO A 65 -38.24 30.83 -33.11
N THR A 66 -37.32 31.73 -33.33
CA THR A 66 -36.30 31.57 -34.37
C THR A 66 -35.38 30.44 -33.90
N GLU A 67 -35.49 29.30 -34.54
CA GLU A 67 -34.52 28.19 -34.44
C GLU A 67 -33.13 28.72 -34.81
N LYS A 68 -32.32 29.08 -33.79
CA LYS A 68 -30.88 29.05 -33.99
C LYS A 68 -30.47 27.58 -33.99
N SER A 69 -30.29 27.03 -35.16
CA SER A 69 -29.59 25.76 -35.37
C SER A 69 -28.15 25.95 -34.85
N ASN A 70 -27.91 25.70 -33.58
CA ASN A 70 -26.58 25.34 -33.10
C ASN A 70 -26.31 23.94 -33.69
N SER A 71 -25.76 23.92 -34.89
CA SER A 71 -25.02 22.74 -35.36
C SER A 71 -23.75 22.65 -34.51
N GLU A 72 -23.88 22.05 -33.33
CA GLU A 72 -22.71 21.52 -32.63
C GLU A 72 -22.04 20.53 -33.57
N VAL A 73 -21.02 20.97 -34.27
CA VAL A 73 -20.09 20.06 -34.96
C VAL A 73 -19.53 19.17 -33.85
N PRO A 74 -19.80 17.85 -33.86
CA PRO A 74 -19.34 16.98 -32.82
C PRO A 74 -17.82 17.08 -32.78
N GLN A 75 -17.27 17.63 -31.68
CA GLN A 75 -15.84 17.77 -31.51
C GLN A 75 -15.21 16.38 -31.61
N LYS A 76 -14.34 16.18 -32.59
CA LYS A 76 -13.72 14.89 -32.86
C LYS A 76 -12.97 14.41 -31.63
N LYS A 77 -13.33 13.24 -31.08
CA LYS A 77 -12.66 12.63 -29.93
C LYS A 77 -11.16 12.51 -30.16
N LEU A 78 -10.35 12.87 -29.15
CA LEU A 78 -8.90 12.67 -29.19
C LEU A 78 -8.59 11.16 -29.25
N LYS A 79 -7.86 10.74 -30.29
CA LYS A 79 -7.46 9.34 -30.46
C LYS A 79 -6.07 9.09 -29.89
N VAL A 80 -6.03 8.27 -28.84
CA VAL A 80 -4.83 7.98 -28.05
C VAL A 80 -4.34 6.57 -28.35
N LEU A 81 -3.09 6.45 -28.76
CA LEU A 81 -2.42 5.17 -28.98
C LEU A 81 -1.53 4.86 -27.77
N VAL A 82 -1.63 3.63 -27.24
CA VAL A 82 -0.86 3.16 -26.09
C VAL A 82 -0.06 1.93 -26.45
N ALA A 83 1.25 2.02 -26.40
CA ALA A 83 2.15 0.89 -26.62
C ALA A 83 2.46 0.20 -25.28
N GLY A 84 1.90 -0.99 -25.06
CA GLY A 84 2.05 -1.83 -23.87
C GLY A 84 0.82 -1.86 -22.97
N GLY A 85 0.28 -3.07 -22.73
CA GLY A 85 -0.85 -3.38 -21.84
C GLY A 85 -0.43 -3.80 -20.42
N GLY A 86 0.71 -3.31 -19.94
CA GLY A 86 1.11 -3.46 -18.54
C GLY A 86 0.26 -2.58 -17.60
N ILE A 87 0.56 -2.62 -16.27
CA ILE A 87 -0.20 -1.86 -15.27
C ILE A 87 -0.32 -0.38 -15.65
N GLY A 88 0.79 0.29 -15.99
CA GLY A 88 0.77 1.70 -16.37
C GLY A 88 -0.07 1.96 -17.63
N GLY A 89 0.09 1.16 -18.68
CA GLY A 89 -0.67 1.31 -19.91
C GLY A 89 -2.18 1.10 -19.74
N LEU A 90 -2.57 0.08 -18.96
CA LEU A 90 -3.99 -0.20 -18.67
C LEU A 90 -4.61 0.88 -17.77
N VAL A 91 -3.91 1.34 -16.74
CA VAL A 91 -4.41 2.42 -15.88
C VAL A 91 -4.55 3.72 -16.66
N PHE A 92 -3.58 4.03 -17.53
CA PHE A 92 -3.71 5.21 -18.38
C PHE A 92 -4.85 5.06 -19.41
N ALA A 93 -5.01 3.90 -20.02
CA ALA A 93 -6.12 3.64 -20.93
C ALA A 93 -7.48 3.81 -20.25
N LEU A 94 -7.62 3.30 -19.01
CA LEU A 94 -8.81 3.50 -18.19
C LEU A 94 -9.06 4.99 -17.92
N ALA A 95 -8.04 5.71 -17.44
CA ALA A 95 -8.13 7.13 -17.13
C ALA A 95 -8.51 7.98 -18.36
N ALA A 96 -7.89 7.73 -19.50
CA ALA A 96 -8.17 8.41 -20.76
C ALA A 96 -9.58 8.11 -21.29
N LYS A 97 -10.02 6.84 -21.21
CA LYS A 97 -11.38 6.42 -21.58
C LYS A 97 -12.44 7.11 -20.71
N LYS A 98 -12.21 7.21 -19.40
CA LYS A 98 -13.10 7.93 -18.45
C LYS A 98 -13.20 9.43 -18.76
N LYS A 99 -12.17 10.02 -19.35
CA LYS A 99 -12.18 11.40 -19.87
C LYS A 99 -12.82 11.52 -21.28
N GLY A 100 -13.35 10.44 -21.83
CA GLY A 100 -14.07 10.43 -23.11
C GLY A 100 -13.18 10.30 -24.34
N PHE A 101 -11.90 10.02 -24.20
CA PHE A 101 -10.97 9.85 -25.33
C PHE A 101 -11.16 8.48 -26.00
N ASP A 102 -10.82 8.41 -27.29
CA ASP A 102 -10.78 7.19 -28.08
C ASP A 102 -9.41 6.53 -27.88
N VAL A 103 -9.37 5.36 -27.24
CA VAL A 103 -8.11 4.73 -26.80
C VAL A 103 -7.93 3.39 -27.49
N LEU A 104 -6.71 3.12 -27.94
CA LEU A 104 -6.30 1.83 -28.48
C LEU A 104 -4.99 1.40 -27.83
N VAL A 105 -4.99 0.23 -27.20
CA VAL A 105 -3.83 -0.36 -26.51
C VAL A 105 -3.26 -1.49 -27.35
N PHE A 106 -1.97 -1.45 -27.62
CA PHE A 106 -1.23 -2.52 -28.31
C PHE A 106 -0.47 -3.35 -27.29
N GLU A 107 -0.83 -4.62 -27.16
CA GLU A 107 -0.15 -5.54 -26.24
C GLU A 107 0.42 -6.73 -27.01
N ARG A 108 1.65 -7.06 -26.70
CA ARG A 108 2.37 -8.16 -27.37
C ARG A 108 1.83 -9.53 -26.97
N ASP A 109 1.45 -9.68 -25.71
CA ASP A 109 1.08 -10.96 -25.12
C ASP A 109 -0.12 -10.80 -24.17
N LEU A 110 -1.32 -10.98 -24.73
CA LEU A 110 -2.57 -10.90 -24.00
C LEU A 110 -2.72 -12.01 -22.94
N SER A 111 -2.04 -13.13 -23.10
CA SER A 111 -2.04 -14.21 -22.11
C SER A 111 -1.48 -13.75 -20.78
N ALA A 112 -0.47 -12.87 -20.81
CA ALA A 112 0.09 -12.25 -19.61
C ALA A 112 -0.92 -11.35 -18.87
N ILE A 113 -1.89 -10.77 -19.59
CA ILE A 113 -2.96 -9.95 -19.01
C ILE A 113 -4.09 -10.84 -18.44
N ARG A 114 -4.45 -11.90 -19.17
CA ARG A 114 -5.51 -12.84 -18.75
C ARG A 114 -5.09 -13.81 -17.67
N GLY A 115 -3.81 -13.83 -17.30
CA GLY A 115 -3.29 -14.73 -16.28
C GLY A 115 -2.93 -16.13 -16.79
N GLU A 116 -2.89 -16.33 -18.08
CA GLU A 116 -2.48 -17.58 -18.73
C GLU A 116 -0.96 -17.69 -18.83
N GLY A 117 -0.24 -16.57 -18.68
CA GLY A 117 1.21 -16.50 -18.78
C GLY A 117 1.92 -16.89 -17.49
N GLN A 118 3.26 -16.99 -17.56
CA GLN A 118 4.11 -17.40 -16.46
C GLN A 118 3.90 -16.58 -15.20
N TYR A 119 4.00 -17.26 -14.07
CA TYR A 119 3.87 -16.74 -12.71
C TYR A 119 4.59 -15.38 -12.54
N ARG A 120 3.83 -14.32 -12.37
CA ARG A 120 4.35 -13.02 -11.94
C ARG A 120 3.96 -12.84 -10.49
N GLY A 121 4.96 -12.72 -9.61
CA GLY A 121 4.75 -12.52 -8.19
C GLY A 121 3.81 -11.33 -7.90
N PRO A 122 3.18 -11.28 -6.71
CA PRO A 122 2.33 -10.19 -6.29
C PRO A 122 3.02 -8.83 -6.36
N ILE A 123 2.22 -7.79 -6.30
CA ILE A 123 2.68 -6.40 -6.28
C ILE A 123 2.07 -5.67 -5.10
N GLN A 124 2.86 -4.83 -4.45
CA GLN A 124 2.37 -3.92 -3.44
C GLN A 124 1.82 -2.67 -4.12
N ILE A 125 0.57 -2.34 -3.85
CA ILE A 125 -0.07 -1.09 -4.25
C ILE A 125 -0.20 -0.22 -3.00
N GLN A 126 0.61 0.83 -2.94
CA GLN A 126 0.71 1.69 -1.78
C GLN A 126 -0.34 2.82 -1.82
N SER A 127 -0.51 3.49 -0.70
CA SER A 127 -1.56 4.48 -0.45
C SER A 127 -1.65 5.57 -1.52
N ASN A 128 -0.52 6.08 -2.00
CA ASN A 128 -0.46 7.08 -3.07
C ASN A 128 -1.05 6.58 -4.40
N ALA A 129 -0.77 5.33 -4.75
CA ALA A 129 -1.28 4.73 -5.99
C ALA A 129 -2.76 4.34 -5.88
N LEU A 130 -3.19 3.81 -4.73
CA LEU A 130 -4.60 3.53 -4.48
C LEU A 130 -5.43 4.82 -4.53
N ALA A 131 -4.94 5.92 -3.96
CA ALA A 131 -5.60 7.22 -4.05
C ALA A 131 -5.72 7.73 -5.50
N ALA A 132 -4.70 7.52 -6.32
CA ALA A 132 -4.76 7.87 -7.74
C ALA A 132 -5.77 6.99 -8.51
N LEU A 133 -5.84 5.69 -8.19
CA LEU A 133 -6.85 4.79 -8.77
C LEU A 133 -8.26 5.23 -8.44
N GLU A 134 -8.52 5.63 -7.19
CA GLU A 134 -9.85 6.16 -6.80
C GLU A 134 -10.21 7.45 -7.53
N ALA A 135 -9.23 8.32 -7.75
CA ALA A 135 -9.45 9.55 -8.54
C ALA A 135 -9.74 9.25 -10.01
N ILE A 136 -9.28 8.10 -10.52
CA ILE A 136 -9.55 7.64 -11.90
C ILE A 136 -10.92 6.95 -11.97
N ASP A 137 -11.13 5.96 -11.10
CA ASP A 137 -12.34 5.13 -11.08
C ASP A 137 -12.51 4.47 -9.71
N MET A 138 -13.55 4.89 -8.98
CA MET A 138 -13.81 4.41 -7.63
C MET A 138 -14.14 2.91 -7.58
N ASP A 139 -14.94 2.42 -8.52
CA ASP A 139 -15.37 1.02 -8.56
C ASP A 139 -14.18 0.10 -8.80
N VAL A 140 -13.30 0.48 -9.74
CA VAL A 140 -12.06 -0.25 -10.03
C VAL A 140 -11.09 -0.21 -8.84
N ALA A 141 -10.96 0.91 -8.17
CA ALA A 141 -10.15 1.02 -6.98
C ALA A 141 -10.68 0.14 -5.85
N GLU A 142 -12.00 0.07 -5.69
CA GLU A 142 -12.64 -0.81 -4.71
C GLU A 142 -12.45 -2.29 -5.05
N ASP A 143 -12.61 -2.69 -6.31
CA ASP A 143 -12.32 -4.06 -6.77
C ASP A 143 -10.87 -4.46 -6.47
N ILE A 144 -9.91 -3.56 -6.73
CA ILE A 144 -8.50 -3.78 -6.43
C ILE A 144 -8.28 -3.90 -4.91
N MET A 145 -8.92 -3.03 -4.13
CA MET A 145 -8.81 -3.05 -2.67
C MET A 145 -9.41 -4.33 -2.07
N ASN A 146 -10.53 -4.79 -2.59
CA ASN A 146 -11.19 -6.01 -2.12
C ASN A 146 -10.42 -7.29 -2.49
N ALA A 147 -9.77 -7.30 -3.66
CA ALA A 147 -8.93 -8.41 -4.09
C ALA A 147 -7.55 -8.44 -3.42
N GLY A 148 -7.11 -7.33 -2.81
CA GLY A 148 -5.81 -7.19 -2.20
C GLY A 148 -5.77 -7.51 -0.71
N CYS A 149 -4.70 -8.18 -0.25
CA CYS A 149 -4.42 -8.39 1.17
C CYS A 149 -3.93 -7.09 1.81
N ILE A 150 -4.56 -6.67 2.92
CA ILE A 150 -4.15 -5.47 3.66
C ILE A 150 -2.89 -5.79 4.46
N THR A 151 -1.81 -5.07 4.17
CA THR A 151 -0.52 -5.21 4.87
C THR A 151 -0.08 -3.92 5.55
N GLY A 152 -0.63 -2.79 5.14
CA GLY A 152 -0.24 -1.48 5.65
C GLY A 152 -0.59 -1.23 7.11
N GLN A 153 -1.59 -1.92 7.63
CA GLN A 153 -2.05 -1.83 9.03
C GLN A 153 -1.24 -2.69 10.02
N ARG A 154 -0.35 -3.55 9.51
CA ARG A 154 0.46 -4.47 10.32
C ARG A 154 1.86 -3.92 10.51
N ILE A 155 2.64 -4.55 11.40
CA ILE A 155 4.04 -4.23 11.60
C ILE A 155 4.80 -4.46 10.29
N ASN A 156 5.49 -3.43 9.84
CA ASN A 156 6.41 -3.47 8.73
C ASN A 156 7.79 -3.08 9.22
N GLY A 157 8.85 -3.65 8.67
CA GLY A 157 10.16 -3.22 9.12
C GLY A 157 11.34 -4.01 8.60
N LEU A 158 12.49 -3.68 9.18
CA LEU A 158 13.78 -4.25 8.88
C LEU A 158 14.19 -5.19 10.01
N VAL A 159 14.67 -6.37 9.64
CA VAL A 159 15.05 -7.46 10.55
C VAL A 159 16.50 -7.85 10.25
N ASP A 160 17.25 -8.22 11.26
CA ASP A 160 18.55 -8.85 11.06
C ASP A 160 18.37 -10.28 10.53
N GLY A 161 18.92 -10.57 9.34
CA GLY A 161 18.68 -11.81 8.63
C GLY A 161 19.22 -13.05 9.35
N ILE A 162 20.24 -12.90 10.20
CA ILE A 162 20.86 -14.03 10.92
C ILE A 162 20.13 -14.29 12.24
N SER A 163 19.87 -13.25 13.02
CA SER A 163 19.29 -13.40 14.36
C SER A 163 17.75 -13.37 14.37
N GLY A 164 17.11 -12.88 13.33
CA GLY A 164 15.66 -12.66 13.30
C GLY A 164 15.20 -11.44 14.14
N ASN A 165 16.10 -10.71 14.77
CA ASN A 165 15.76 -9.58 15.62
C ASN A 165 15.40 -8.34 14.79
N TRP A 166 14.38 -7.60 15.23
CA TRP A 166 14.01 -6.34 14.61
C TRP A 166 15.17 -5.32 14.68
N TYR A 167 15.53 -4.78 13.53
CA TYR A 167 16.44 -3.67 13.43
C TYR A 167 15.69 -2.35 13.54
N CYS A 168 14.60 -2.20 12.82
CA CYS A 168 13.64 -1.12 13.01
C CYS A 168 12.25 -1.55 12.52
N LYS A 169 11.22 -0.95 13.09
CA LYS A 169 9.84 -1.06 12.62
C LYS A 169 9.42 0.28 12.05
N PHE A 170 8.60 0.29 11.01
CA PHE A 170 8.08 1.53 10.43
C PHE A 170 6.59 1.44 10.21
N ASP A 171 5.97 2.56 10.44
CA ASP A 171 4.54 2.75 10.33
C ASP A 171 4.20 3.23 8.93
N THR A 172 3.41 2.43 8.20
CA THR A 172 2.86 2.78 6.89
C THR A 172 1.38 3.15 6.97
N PHE A 173 0.78 2.99 8.15
CA PHE A 173 -0.63 3.18 8.40
C PHE A 173 -0.96 4.62 8.78
N THR A 174 -0.32 5.16 9.82
CA THR A 174 -0.58 6.53 10.28
C THR A 174 -0.47 7.58 9.17
N PRO A 175 0.59 7.59 8.33
CA PRO A 175 0.69 8.56 7.24
C PRO A 175 -0.44 8.45 6.20
N ALA A 176 -1.00 7.25 6.02
CA ALA A 176 -2.14 7.06 5.13
C ALA A 176 -3.42 7.60 5.76
N VAL A 177 -3.66 7.25 7.04
CA VAL A 177 -4.88 7.64 7.78
C VAL A 177 -4.97 9.14 8.00
N GLU A 178 -3.90 9.78 8.46
CA GLU A 178 -3.84 11.23 8.69
C GLU A 178 -4.18 12.03 7.43
N ARG A 179 -3.90 11.47 6.27
CA ARG A 179 -4.21 12.09 4.96
C ARG A 179 -5.49 11.56 4.32
N GLY A 180 -6.25 10.71 5.01
CA GLY A 180 -7.46 10.07 4.48
C GLY A 180 -7.18 9.24 3.22
N LEU A 181 -6.04 8.57 3.11
CA LEU A 181 -5.64 7.74 1.97
C LEU A 181 -6.00 6.26 2.22
N PRO A 182 -6.17 5.45 1.17
CA PRO A 182 -6.33 4.00 1.32
C PRO A 182 -5.09 3.38 1.94
N VAL A 183 -5.30 2.36 2.74
CA VAL A 183 -4.21 1.58 3.34
C VAL A 183 -3.58 0.67 2.29
N THR A 184 -2.25 0.60 2.29
CA THR A 184 -1.43 -0.23 1.39
C THR A 184 -1.89 -1.68 1.37
N ARG A 185 -1.95 -2.27 0.17
CA ARG A 185 -2.32 -3.67 -0.08
C ARG A 185 -1.30 -4.39 -0.94
N VAL A 186 -1.29 -5.72 -0.81
CA VAL A 186 -0.57 -6.61 -1.71
C VAL A 186 -1.59 -7.40 -2.51
N ILE A 187 -1.46 -7.39 -3.83
CA ILE A 187 -2.37 -8.06 -4.75
C ILE A 187 -1.59 -8.90 -5.76
N SER A 188 -2.16 -10.01 -6.21
CA SER A 188 -1.63 -10.73 -7.36
C SER A 188 -1.53 -9.81 -8.57
N ARG A 189 -0.36 -9.76 -9.20
CA ARG A 189 -0.16 -8.95 -10.42
C ARG A 189 -1.12 -9.34 -11.54
N MET A 190 -1.44 -10.62 -11.64
CA MET A 190 -2.40 -11.14 -12.60
C MET A 190 -3.81 -10.66 -12.31
N THR A 191 -4.26 -10.76 -11.05
CA THR A 191 -5.57 -10.27 -10.61
C THR A 191 -5.71 -8.76 -10.87
N LEU A 192 -4.68 -7.98 -10.54
CA LEU A 192 -4.66 -6.54 -10.83
C LEU A 192 -4.81 -6.26 -12.34
N GLN A 193 -4.04 -6.95 -13.19
CA GLN A 193 -4.13 -6.78 -14.64
C GLN A 193 -5.49 -7.19 -15.21
N GLN A 194 -6.09 -8.27 -14.68
CA GLN A 194 -7.43 -8.72 -15.08
C GLN A 194 -8.51 -7.70 -14.71
N ILE A 195 -8.48 -7.14 -13.50
CA ILE A 195 -9.41 -6.08 -13.08
C ILE A 195 -9.28 -4.87 -14.02
N LEU A 196 -8.06 -4.42 -14.26
CA LEU A 196 -7.79 -3.26 -15.13
C LEU A 196 -8.20 -3.54 -16.59
N ALA A 197 -7.87 -4.70 -17.15
CA ALA A 197 -8.22 -5.04 -18.52
C ALA A 197 -9.73 -5.13 -18.72
N ARG A 198 -10.47 -5.70 -17.75
CA ARG A 198 -11.92 -5.73 -17.74
C ARG A 198 -12.52 -4.31 -17.72
N ALA A 199 -12.00 -3.43 -16.90
CA ALA A 199 -12.47 -2.05 -16.77
C ALA A 199 -12.19 -1.22 -18.05
N VAL A 200 -11.05 -1.44 -18.68
CA VAL A 200 -10.69 -0.82 -19.98
C VAL A 200 -11.61 -1.34 -21.10
N GLY A 201 -11.91 -2.63 -21.10
CA GLY A 201 -12.62 -3.33 -22.16
C GLY A 201 -11.65 -4.07 -23.09
N GLU A 202 -11.93 -5.35 -23.32
CA GLU A 202 -11.06 -6.20 -24.13
C GLU A 202 -11.03 -5.79 -25.61
N ASP A 203 -12.09 -5.15 -26.10
CA ASP A 203 -12.22 -4.57 -27.44
C ASP A 203 -11.23 -3.44 -27.72
N VAL A 204 -10.74 -2.77 -26.69
CA VAL A 204 -9.75 -1.69 -26.76
C VAL A 204 -8.32 -2.24 -26.79
N ILE A 205 -8.12 -3.50 -26.40
CA ILE A 205 -6.79 -4.12 -26.27
C ILE A 205 -6.52 -5.05 -27.45
N MET A 206 -5.60 -4.66 -28.31
CA MET A 206 -5.17 -5.48 -29.46
C MET A 206 -4.08 -6.46 -29.04
N ASN A 207 -4.35 -7.77 -29.17
CA ASN A 207 -3.39 -8.84 -28.93
C ASN A 207 -2.36 -8.97 -30.07
N GLU A 208 -1.24 -9.65 -29.79
CA GLU A 208 -0.14 -9.92 -30.75
C GLU A 208 0.32 -8.64 -31.49
N SER A 209 0.21 -7.52 -30.79
CA SER A 209 0.39 -6.19 -31.35
C SER A 209 1.63 -5.53 -30.73
N ASN A 210 2.80 -6.02 -31.12
CA ASN A 210 4.07 -5.47 -30.69
C ASN A 210 4.41 -4.20 -31.49
N VAL A 211 4.43 -3.05 -30.85
CA VAL A 211 4.84 -1.78 -31.49
C VAL A 211 6.36 -1.79 -31.64
N VAL A 212 6.82 -1.71 -32.90
CA VAL A 212 8.26 -1.73 -33.22
C VAL A 212 8.78 -0.37 -33.67
N ASN A 213 7.91 0.48 -34.24
CA ASN A 213 8.28 1.81 -34.69
C ASN A 213 7.09 2.78 -34.62
N PHE A 214 7.36 4.06 -34.78
CA PHE A 214 6.34 5.10 -34.98
C PHE A 214 6.88 6.24 -35.85
N GLU A 215 5.96 7.00 -36.43
CA GLU A 215 6.23 8.21 -37.22
C GLU A 215 5.38 9.34 -36.64
N ASP A 216 5.98 10.49 -36.34
CA ASP A 216 5.31 11.70 -35.89
C ASP A 216 5.50 12.78 -36.97
N ASP A 217 4.41 13.15 -37.65
CA ASP A 217 4.41 14.16 -38.71
C ASP A 217 4.14 15.59 -38.20
N GLY A 218 4.00 15.75 -36.87
CA GLY A 218 3.69 17.02 -36.19
C GLY A 218 2.18 17.22 -35.98
N GLU A 219 1.31 16.58 -36.75
CA GLU A 219 -0.15 16.63 -36.59
C GLU A 219 -0.72 15.32 -36.05
N LYS A 220 -0.15 14.19 -36.45
CA LYS A 220 -0.56 12.84 -36.09
C LYS A 220 0.66 11.97 -35.78
N VAL A 221 0.38 10.89 -35.05
CA VAL A 221 1.35 9.80 -34.84
C VAL A 221 0.84 8.53 -35.44
N THR A 222 1.67 7.86 -36.21
CA THR A 222 1.37 6.54 -36.78
C THR A 222 2.29 5.50 -36.17
N VAL A 223 1.75 4.54 -35.42
CA VAL A 223 2.49 3.39 -34.92
C VAL A 223 2.60 2.31 -36.00
N VAL A 224 3.71 1.59 -35.98
CA VAL A 224 3.99 0.44 -36.85
C VAL A 224 4.16 -0.79 -35.99
N LEU A 225 3.35 -1.81 -36.24
CA LEU A 225 3.44 -3.09 -35.54
C LEU A 225 4.44 -4.02 -36.21
N GLU A 226 4.88 -5.05 -35.50
CA GLU A 226 5.82 -6.06 -36.01
C GLU A 226 5.32 -6.81 -37.25
N ASN A 227 4.00 -6.98 -37.37
CA ASN A 227 3.35 -7.57 -38.54
C ASN A 227 3.16 -6.59 -39.71
N GLY A 228 3.67 -5.36 -39.60
CA GLY A 228 3.57 -4.31 -40.60
C GLY A 228 2.27 -3.50 -40.61
N GLN A 229 1.30 -3.82 -39.77
CA GLN A 229 0.10 -3.01 -39.61
C GLN A 229 0.42 -1.61 -39.09
N ARG A 230 -0.38 -0.62 -39.49
CA ARG A 230 -0.17 0.79 -39.13
C ARG A 230 -1.46 1.39 -38.60
N PHE A 231 -1.34 2.12 -37.48
CA PHE A 231 -2.46 2.79 -36.82
C PHE A 231 -2.11 4.24 -36.54
N THR A 232 -3.02 5.14 -36.93
CA THR A 232 -2.81 6.60 -36.75
C THR A 232 -3.69 7.13 -35.64
N GLY A 233 -3.12 7.98 -34.78
CA GLY A 233 -3.78 8.66 -33.67
C GLY A 233 -3.27 10.09 -33.49
N ASP A 234 -3.77 10.78 -32.46
CA ASP A 234 -3.40 12.15 -32.14
C ASP A 234 -2.14 12.23 -31.27
N LEU A 235 -1.88 11.18 -30.50
CA LEU A 235 -0.67 11.01 -29.69
C LEU A 235 -0.36 9.54 -29.43
N LEU A 236 0.89 9.28 -29.06
CA LEU A 236 1.38 7.96 -28.63
C LEU A 236 1.92 8.02 -27.22
N VAL A 237 1.50 7.10 -26.36
CA VAL A 237 2.04 6.85 -25.03
C VAL A 237 2.82 5.54 -25.02
N GLY A 238 4.12 5.62 -24.81
CA GLY A 238 4.98 4.45 -24.66
C GLY A 238 4.94 3.94 -23.21
N ALA A 239 4.24 2.84 -22.97
CA ALA A 239 4.12 2.12 -21.70
C ALA A 239 4.68 0.69 -21.79
N ASP A 240 5.61 0.45 -22.71
CA ASP A 240 6.17 -0.83 -23.15
C ASP A 240 7.35 -1.33 -22.27
N GLY A 241 7.50 -0.76 -21.08
CA GLY A 241 8.35 -1.26 -20.00
C GLY A 241 9.83 -0.95 -20.17
N ILE A 242 10.66 -1.54 -19.31
CA ILE A 242 12.10 -1.24 -19.19
C ILE A 242 12.88 -1.39 -20.53
N ARG A 243 12.43 -2.27 -21.41
CA ARG A 243 13.02 -2.51 -22.75
C ARG A 243 12.27 -1.77 -23.87
N SER A 244 11.68 -0.62 -23.55
CA SER A 244 10.84 0.18 -24.44
C SER A 244 11.44 0.39 -25.81
N LYS A 245 10.69 0.03 -26.85
CA LYS A 245 10.98 0.33 -28.25
C LYS A 245 10.64 1.78 -28.58
N VAL A 246 9.54 2.30 -27.99
CA VAL A 246 9.14 3.70 -28.16
C VAL A 246 10.26 4.63 -27.67
N ARG A 247 10.82 4.38 -26.48
CA ARG A 247 11.96 5.14 -25.97
C ARG A 247 13.18 5.04 -26.90
N THR A 248 13.48 3.83 -27.37
CA THR A 248 14.65 3.61 -28.25
C THR A 248 14.51 4.39 -29.54
N ASN A 249 13.31 4.48 -30.11
CA ASN A 249 13.06 5.25 -31.32
C ASN A 249 13.09 6.76 -31.08
N LEU A 250 12.68 7.22 -29.85
CA LEU A 250 12.75 8.65 -29.48
C LEU A 250 14.18 9.15 -29.29
N PHE A 251 15.00 8.37 -28.58
CA PHE A 251 16.25 8.86 -27.99
C PHE A 251 17.49 8.03 -28.35
N GLY A 252 17.33 7.01 -29.17
CA GLY A 252 18.38 6.06 -29.50
C GLY A 252 18.48 4.92 -28.48
N HIS A 253 19.34 3.96 -28.81
CA HIS A 253 19.57 2.80 -27.97
C HIS A 253 20.30 3.20 -26.67
N SER A 254 19.77 2.73 -25.55
CA SER A 254 20.41 2.80 -24.24
C SER A 254 20.12 1.54 -23.45
N GLU A 255 21.12 0.96 -22.83
CA GLU A 255 20.94 -0.26 -22.05
C GLU A 255 20.41 0.07 -20.64
N ALA A 256 19.68 -0.87 -20.06
CA ALA A 256 19.35 -0.84 -18.66
C ALA A 256 20.59 -1.22 -17.83
N THR A 257 20.77 -0.58 -16.69
CA THR A 257 21.90 -0.83 -15.80
C THR A 257 21.60 -2.01 -14.91
N TYR A 258 22.48 -3.02 -14.90
CA TYR A 258 22.40 -4.11 -13.95
C TYR A 258 22.73 -3.60 -12.53
N SER A 259 21.89 -3.93 -11.57
CA SER A 259 22.04 -3.45 -10.18
C SER A 259 23.15 -4.17 -9.38
N GLY A 260 23.71 -5.23 -9.92
CA GLY A 260 24.64 -6.13 -9.21
C GLY A 260 23.93 -7.23 -8.41
N TYR A 261 22.58 -7.31 -8.50
CA TYR A 261 21.79 -8.27 -7.74
C TYR A 261 20.90 -9.12 -8.63
N THR A 262 20.92 -10.42 -8.35
CA THR A 262 19.92 -11.38 -8.81
C THR A 262 18.87 -11.55 -7.72
N CYS A 263 17.61 -11.65 -8.12
CA CYS A 263 16.47 -11.86 -7.27
C CYS A 263 15.80 -13.18 -7.61
N TYR A 264 15.65 -14.03 -6.60
CA TYR A 264 14.72 -15.15 -6.65
C TYR A 264 13.43 -14.75 -5.95
N THR A 265 12.31 -15.23 -6.45
CA THR A 265 11.00 -15.01 -5.85
C THR A 265 10.20 -16.30 -5.84
N GLY A 266 9.44 -16.51 -4.80
CA GLY A 266 8.56 -17.65 -4.66
C GLY A 266 7.33 -17.30 -3.85
N ILE A 267 6.31 -18.14 -3.95
CA ILE A 267 5.12 -18.11 -3.11
C ILE A 267 5.09 -19.45 -2.35
N ALA A 268 5.11 -19.38 -1.04
CA ALA A 268 5.02 -20.53 -0.15
C ALA A 268 3.60 -20.71 0.37
N ASP A 269 3.11 -21.93 0.35
CA ASP A 269 1.91 -22.35 1.10
C ASP A 269 2.27 -22.56 2.57
N PHE A 270 2.76 -21.52 3.21
CA PHE A 270 3.23 -21.50 4.58
C PHE A 270 3.02 -20.12 5.17
N VAL A 271 2.52 -20.08 6.39
CA VAL A 271 2.24 -18.87 7.12
C VAL A 271 3.03 -18.88 8.43
N PRO A 272 3.94 -17.93 8.66
CA PRO A 272 4.62 -17.78 9.95
C PRO A 272 3.60 -17.57 11.09
N ALA A 273 3.95 -18.01 12.29
CA ALA A 273 3.08 -17.89 13.46
C ALA A 273 2.67 -16.44 13.80
N ASP A 274 3.47 -15.46 13.39
CA ASP A 274 3.24 -14.03 13.62
C ASP A 274 2.66 -13.28 12.42
N ILE A 275 2.13 -14.01 11.41
CA ILE A 275 1.58 -13.40 10.18
C ILE A 275 0.50 -12.37 10.48
N ASP A 276 -0.25 -12.59 11.53
CA ASP A 276 -1.37 -11.74 11.91
C ASP A 276 -0.93 -10.34 12.38
N THR A 277 0.27 -10.25 12.91
CA THR A 277 0.84 -8.99 13.41
C THR A 277 1.84 -8.36 12.44
N VAL A 278 2.41 -9.14 11.53
CA VAL A 278 3.47 -8.69 10.62
C VAL A 278 3.03 -8.78 9.16
N GLY A 279 2.99 -7.63 8.49
CA GLY A 279 2.59 -7.56 7.07
C GLY A 279 3.76 -7.71 6.10
N TYR A 280 4.92 -7.15 6.45
CA TYR A 280 6.07 -7.06 5.56
C TYR A 280 7.38 -7.00 6.33
N ARG A 281 8.34 -7.83 5.94
CA ARG A 281 9.69 -7.85 6.53
C ARG A 281 10.77 -7.78 5.47
N VAL A 282 11.80 -6.99 5.74
CA VAL A 282 13.06 -7.01 5.01
C VAL A 282 14.15 -7.54 5.94
N PHE A 283 14.61 -8.73 5.70
CA PHE A 283 15.73 -9.34 6.41
C PHE A 283 17.03 -8.84 5.78
N LEU A 284 17.87 -8.20 6.57
CA LEU A 284 19.09 -7.53 6.13
C LEU A 284 20.31 -8.44 6.29
N GLY A 285 21.21 -8.41 5.31
CA GLY A 285 22.49 -9.10 5.36
C GLY A 285 23.56 -8.42 4.51
N HIS A 286 24.78 -8.93 4.57
CA HIS A 286 25.90 -8.41 3.79
C HIS A 286 25.86 -8.97 2.38
N LYS A 287 25.72 -8.10 1.36
CA LYS A 287 25.60 -8.46 -0.06
C LYS A 287 24.37 -9.32 -0.41
N GLN A 288 23.44 -9.43 0.51
CA GLN A 288 22.22 -10.18 0.32
C GLN A 288 21.13 -9.65 1.27
N TYR A 289 19.88 -9.76 0.87
CA TYR A 289 18.73 -9.46 1.71
C TYR A 289 17.53 -10.28 1.25
N PHE A 290 16.60 -10.49 2.15
CA PHE A 290 15.41 -11.28 1.89
C PHE A 290 14.17 -10.47 2.27
N VAL A 291 13.10 -10.60 1.53
CA VAL A 291 11.85 -9.90 1.78
C VAL A 291 10.74 -10.92 1.90
N SER A 292 9.88 -10.81 2.88
CA SER A 292 8.66 -11.60 2.98
C SER A 292 7.43 -10.69 3.16
N SER A 293 6.32 -11.09 2.57
CA SER A 293 5.05 -10.40 2.66
C SER A 293 3.89 -11.38 2.63
N ASP A 294 2.89 -11.14 3.46
CA ASP A 294 1.60 -11.80 3.34
C ASP A 294 0.92 -11.39 2.03
N VAL A 295 0.34 -12.36 1.33
CA VAL A 295 -0.42 -12.14 0.10
C VAL A 295 -1.87 -12.61 0.22
N GLY A 296 -2.27 -12.98 1.43
CA GLY A 296 -3.59 -13.52 1.71
C GLY A 296 -3.73 -15.01 1.35
N GLY A 297 -4.86 -15.59 1.76
CA GLY A 297 -5.19 -16.99 1.44
C GLY A 297 -4.24 -18.03 2.03
N GLY A 298 -3.56 -17.71 3.14
CA GLY A 298 -2.60 -18.62 3.78
C GLY A 298 -1.28 -18.74 3.03
N LYS A 299 -0.92 -17.77 2.19
CA LYS A 299 0.27 -17.80 1.34
C LYS A 299 1.21 -16.63 1.66
N MET A 300 2.49 -16.93 1.65
CA MET A 300 3.57 -15.93 1.78
C MET A 300 4.32 -15.77 0.48
N GLN A 301 4.49 -14.54 0.03
CA GLN A 301 5.47 -14.24 -1.00
C GLN A 301 6.81 -13.87 -0.38
N TRP A 302 7.88 -14.27 -1.04
CA TRP A 302 9.22 -13.86 -0.69
C TRP A 302 10.05 -13.47 -1.92
N TYR A 303 11.07 -12.65 -1.64
CA TYR A 303 12.10 -12.24 -2.59
C TYR A 303 13.46 -12.40 -1.92
N ALA A 304 14.36 -13.12 -2.56
CA ALA A 304 15.74 -13.37 -2.09
C ALA A 304 16.72 -12.69 -3.04
N PHE A 305 17.39 -11.67 -2.57
CA PHE A 305 18.35 -10.91 -3.35
C PHE A 305 19.77 -11.27 -2.91
N HIS A 306 20.64 -11.56 -3.85
CA HIS A 306 22.04 -11.74 -3.58
C HIS A 306 22.91 -11.16 -4.70
N ASN A 307 24.13 -10.76 -4.35
CA ASN A 307 25.07 -10.18 -5.28
C ASN A 307 25.74 -11.28 -6.11
N GLU A 308 25.57 -11.21 -7.43
CA GLU A 308 26.27 -12.05 -8.40
C GLU A 308 26.36 -11.35 -9.76
N PRO A 309 27.21 -11.84 -10.70
CA PRO A 309 27.20 -11.37 -12.09
C PRO A 309 25.87 -11.64 -12.79
N ALA A 310 25.46 -10.76 -13.70
CA ALA A 310 24.27 -10.95 -14.52
C ALA A 310 24.39 -12.20 -15.43
N GLY A 311 23.24 -12.79 -15.80
CA GLY A 311 23.17 -13.87 -16.79
C GLY A 311 23.50 -15.25 -16.23
N GLY A 312 23.60 -15.41 -14.91
CA GLY A 312 23.78 -16.73 -14.29
C GLY A 312 22.62 -17.69 -14.60
N VAL A 313 22.90 -18.97 -14.69
CA VAL A 313 21.93 -20.03 -14.94
C VAL A 313 21.99 -21.04 -13.80
N ASP A 314 20.82 -21.45 -13.30
CA ASP A 314 20.72 -22.49 -12.29
C ASP A 314 20.80 -23.88 -12.91
N ALA A 315 21.29 -24.85 -12.14
CA ALA A 315 21.15 -26.24 -12.50
C ALA A 315 19.67 -26.64 -12.57
N PRO A 316 19.27 -27.59 -13.41
CA PRO A 316 17.92 -28.13 -13.40
C PRO A 316 17.52 -28.57 -11.97
N ASN A 317 16.38 -28.09 -11.48
CA ASN A 317 15.89 -28.35 -10.13
C ASN A 317 16.87 -27.97 -8.99
N GLY A 318 17.76 -27.00 -9.22
CA GLY A 318 18.82 -26.62 -8.28
C GLY A 318 18.66 -25.24 -7.62
N LYS A 319 17.56 -24.53 -7.87
CA LYS A 319 17.33 -23.16 -7.34
C LYS A 319 17.17 -23.16 -5.83
N LYS A 320 16.36 -24.10 -5.30
CA LYS A 320 16.09 -24.24 -3.87
C LYS A 320 17.34 -24.64 -3.10
N GLU A 321 18.08 -25.63 -3.59
CA GLU A 321 19.36 -26.03 -3.00
C GLU A 321 20.35 -24.87 -2.96
N ARG A 322 20.46 -24.14 -4.06
CA ARG A 322 21.32 -22.95 -4.15
C ARG A 322 20.92 -21.89 -3.12
N LEU A 323 19.62 -21.60 -3.00
CA LEU A 323 19.10 -20.61 -2.04
C LEU A 323 19.38 -21.05 -0.60
N LEU A 324 19.15 -22.31 -0.27
CA LEU A 324 19.47 -22.85 1.06
C LEU A 324 20.98 -22.78 1.36
N LYS A 325 21.84 -22.93 0.35
CA LYS A 325 23.28 -22.71 0.51
C LYS A 325 23.63 -21.24 0.74
N ILE A 326 22.98 -20.29 0.04
CA ILE A 326 23.22 -18.85 0.17
C ILE A 326 22.71 -18.32 1.51
N PHE A 327 21.50 -18.74 1.93
CA PHE A 327 20.80 -18.24 3.12
C PHE A 327 20.86 -19.21 4.32
N GLY A 328 21.58 -20.34 4.25
CA GLY A 328 21.56 -21.41 5.23
C GLY A 328 21.97 -21.04 6.66
N GLY A 329 22.58 -19.87 6.86
CA GLY A 329 22.89 -19.33 8.20
C GLY A 329 21.91 -18.27 8.70
N TRP A 330 20.76 -18.11 8.03
CA TRP A 330 19.75 -17.12 8.38
C TRP A 330 18.71 -17.69 9.36
N CYS A 331 17.89 -16.82 9.92
CA CYS A 331 16.85 -17.21 10.88
C CYS A 331 15.78 -18.11 10.25
N ASP A 332 15.08 -18.84 11.11
CA ASP A 332 14.08 -19.85 10.72
C ASP A 332 13.01 -19.29 9.80
N ASN A 333 12.54 -18.05 10.04
CA ASN A 333 11.56 -17.41 9.18
C ASN A 333 11.94 -17.36 7.69
N VAL A 334 13.23 -17.26 7.38
CA VAL A 334 13.73 -17.28 6.00
C VAL A 334 13.85 -18.69 5.48
N ILE A 335 14.42 -19.59 6.30
CA ILE A 335 14.63 -20.98 5.92
C ILE A 335 13.33 -21.72 5.70
N ASP A 336 12.35 -21.54 6.59
CA ASP A 336 11.02 -22.18 6.50
C ASP A 336 10.30 -21.79 5.21
N LEU A 337 10.35 -20.50 4.82
CA LEU A 337 9.77 -20.04 3.55
C LEU A 337 10.44 -20.67 2.33
N LEU A 338 11.76 -20.79 2.34
CA LEU A 338 12.52 -21.44 1.26
C LEU A 338 12.18 -22.93 1.17
N VAL A 339 12.11 -23.62 2.32
CA VAL A 339 11.80 -25.05 2.40
C VAL A 339 10.36 -25.32 1.97
N ALA A 340 9.42 -24.49 2.37
CA ALA A 340 8.00 -24.64 2.06
C ALA A 340 7.63 -24.28 0.61
N THR A 341 8.54 -23.70 -0.17
CA THR A 341 8.27 -23.32 -1.57
C THR A 341 8.67 -24.43 -2.53
N ASP A 342 7.80 -24.78 -3.46
CA ASP A 342 8.09 -25.74 -4.52
C ASP A 342 9.15 -25.21 -5.50
N GLU A 343 10.02 -26.08 -6.00
CA GLU A 343 11.10 -25.72 -6.92
C GLU A 343 10.59 -24.99 -8.17
N ASP A 344 9.49 -25.46 -8.73
CA ASP A 344 8.88 -24.90 -9.95
C ASP A 344 8.25 -23.52 -9.71
N ALA A 345 7.87 -23.23 -8.46
CA ALA A 345 7.34 -21.94 -8.05
C ALA A 345 8.43 -20.87 -7.85
N ILE A 346 9.71 -21.27 -7.89
CA ILE A 346 10.85 -20.35 -7.73
C ILE A 346 11.24 -19.76 -9.08
N LEU A 347 11.14 -18.44 -9.20
CA LEU A 347 11.56 -17.70 -10.38
C LEU A 347 12.84 -16.91 -10.10
N ARG A 348 13.77 -16.92 -11.07
CA ARG A 348 15.02 -16.14 -11.02
C ARG A 348 14.98 -14.98 -12.00
N ARG A 349 15.45 -13.82 -11.57
CA ARG A 349 15.56 -12.61 -12.40
C ARG A 349 16.75 -11.76 -11.99
N ASP A 350 17.48 -11.29 -12.96
CA ASP A 350 18.45 -10.22 -12.77
C ASP A 350 17.74 -8.87 -12.63
N ILE A 351 18.19 -8.06 -11.68
CA ILE A 351 17.55 -6.77 -11.39
C ILE A 351 18.26 -5.66 -12.16
N TYR A 352 17.49 -5.00 -13.01
CA TYR A 352 17.93 -3.87 -13.80
C TYR A 352 17.13 -2.64 -13.42
N ASP A 353 17.76 -1.48 -13.52
CA ASP A 353 17.10 -0.18 -13.46
C ASP A 353 17.55 0.71 -14.63
N ARG A 354 17.02 1.92 -14.71
CA ARG A 354 17.45 2.93 -15.66
C ARG A 354 17.85 4.21 -14.94
N PRO A 355 18.95 4.86 -15.36
CA PRO A 355 19.27 6.18 -14.82
C PRO A 355 18.10 7.15 -15.02
N PRO A 356 17.80 8.01 -14.05
CA PRO A 356 16.83 9.09 -14.25
C PRO A 356 17.14 9.93 -15.48
N THR A 357 16.13 10.24 -16.27
CA THR A 357 16.24 11.09 -17.46
C THR A 357 15.29 12.27 -17.38
N PHE A 358 15.70 13.40 -17.92
CA PHE A 358 14.86 14.60 -18.04
C PHE A 358 14.04 14.60 -19.35
N ASN A 359 14.38 13.74 -20.29
CA ASN A 359 13.68 13.61 -21.57
C ASN A 359 12.70 12.44 -21.51
N TRP A 360 11.41 12.75 -21.45
CA TRP A 360 10.34 11.74 -21.37
C TRP A 360 9.56 11.60 -22.68
N GLY A 361 9.69 12.57 -23.59
CA GLY A 361 9.01 12.53 -24.87
C GLY A 361 9.52 13.58 -25.86
N ARG A 362 9.04 13.51 -27.09
CA ARG A 362 9.28 14.45 -28.18
C ARG A 362 8.01 14.54 -29.04
N GLY A 363 7.66 15.75 -29.50
CA GLY A 363 6.47 15.94 -30.30
C GLY A 363 5.23 15.38 -29.63
N ARG A 364 4.47 14.57 -30.35
CA ARG A 364 3.22 13.94 -29.91
C ARG A 364 3.42 12.59 -29.20
N VAL A 365 4.63 12.27 -28.83
CA VAL A 365 4.99 11.02 -28.17
C VAL A 365 5.53 11.29 -26.78
N THR A 366 5.03 10.56 -25.77
CA THR A 366 5.55 10.59 -24.41
C THR A 366 5.70 9.18 -23.84
N LEU A 367 6.49 9.04 -22.77
CA LEU A 367 6.73 7.78 -22.07
C LEU A 367 6.07 7.78 -20.70
N LEU A 368 5.73 6.59 -20.19
CA LEU A 368 5.06 6.38 -18.93
C LEU A 368 5.60 5.15 -18.22
N GLY A 369 5.78 5.24 -16.88
CA GLY A 369 6.19 4.12 -16.06
C GLY A 369 7.59 3.59 -16.40
N ASP A 370 7.75 2.27 -16.39
CA ASP A 370 9.05 1.61 -16.61
C ASP A 370 9.67 1.88 -17.99
N SER A 371 8.90 2.38 -18.95
CA SER A 371 9.44 2.79 -20.24
C SER A 371 10.42 3.97 -20.12
N VAL A 372 10.29 4.78 -19.07
CA VAL A 372 11.12 5.95 -18.83
C VAL A 372 11.87 5.89 -17.49
N HIS A 373 11.30 5.34 -16.43
CA HIS A 373 11.89 5.42 -15.09
C HIS A 373 11.91 4.08 -14.33
N ALA A 374 12.17 2.97 -15.03
CA ALA A 374 12.33 1.68 -14.38
C ALA A 374 13.32 1.77 -13.22
N MET A 375 12.87 1.42 -12.02
CA MET A 375 13.60 1.58 -10.77
C MET A 375 13.76 0.27 -10.02
N GLN A 376 14.69 0.24 -9.06
CA GLN A 376 14.88 -0.92 -8.19
C GLN A 376 13.65 -1.12 -7.28
N PRO A 377 13.29 -2.38 -6.94
CA PRO A 377 12.02 -2.70 -6.28
C PRO A 377 11.97 -2.35 -4.78
N ASN A 378 13.05 -1.85 -4.20
CA ASN A 378 13.29 -1.71 -2.77
C ASN A 378 12.32 -0.82 -2.00
N LEU A 379 11.57 0.05 -2.69
CA LEU A 379 10.50 0.85 -2.10
C LEU A 379 9.09 0.39 -2.50
N GLY A 380 8.95 -0.62 -3.37
CA GLY A 380 7.66 -1.03 -3.91
C GLY A 380 6.95 0.03 -4.77
N GLN A 381 7.65 1.08 -5.22
CA GLN A 381 7.04 2.26 -5.84
C GLN A 381 6.99 2.24 -7.38
N GLY A 382 7.62 1.29 -8.08
CA GLY A 382 7.65 1.31 -9.54
C GLY A 382 6.25 1.31 -10.18
N GLY A 383 5.42 0.35 -9.80
CA GLY A 383 4.03 0.30 -10.25
C GLY A 383 3.19 1.48 -9.74
N CYS A 384 3.44 1.93 -8.50
CA CYS A 384 2.75 3.08 -7.91
C CYS A 384 3.04 4.38 -8.70
N MET A 385 4.28 4.58 -9.11
CA MET A 385 4.65 5.74 -9.95
C MET A 385 3.98 5.69 -11.32
N ALA A 386 3.89 4.51 -11.95
CA ALA A 386 3.19 4.36 -13.23
C ALA A 386 1.68 4.67 -13.10
N ILE A 387 1.06 4.34 -11.98
CA ILE A 387 -0.35 4.68 -11.70
C ILE A 387 -0.51 6.19 -11.50
N GLU A 388 0.37 6.85 -10.73
CA GLU A 388 0.37 8.31 -10.59
C GLU A 388 0.62 9.02 -11.92
N ASP A 389 1.53 8.49 -12.76
CA ASP A 389 1.80 9.03 -14.11
C ASP A 389 0.54 8.99 -14.97
N SER A 390 -0.19 7.87 -14.92
CA SER A 390 -1.41 7.66 -15.68
C SER A 390 -2.49 8.68 -15.34
N TYR A 391 -2.69 8.92 -14.04
CA TYR A 391 -3.60 9.97 -13.55
C TYR A 391 -3.19 11.35 -14.05
N GLN A 392 -1.91 11.71 -13.85
CA GLN A 392 -1.41 13.04 -14.20
C GLN A 392 -1.48 13.31 -15.71
N LEU A 393 -1.13 12.31 -16.53
CA LEU A 393 -1.21 12.44 -17.99
C LEU A 393 -2.66 12.64 -18.46
N ALA A 394 -3.58 11.84 -17.95
CA ALA A 394 -4.99 11.97 -18.29
C ALA A 394 -5.57 13.33 -17.87
N LEU A 395 -5.18 13.83 -16.70
CA LEU A 395 -5.57 15.15 -16.19
C LEU A 395 -5.06 16.31 -17.09
N GLU A 396 -3.79 16.27 -17.51
CA GLU A 396 -3.25 17.33 -18.38
C GLU A 396 -3.88 17.31 -19.77
N LEU A 397 -4.17 16.12 -20.30
CA LEU A 397 -4.92 15.98 -21.55
C LEU A 397 -6.35 16.54 -21.42
N GLU A 398 -7.05 16.22 -20.33
CA GLU A 398 -8.40 16.76 -20.07
C GLU A 398 -8.41 18.28 -19.96
N LYS A 399 -7.46 18.87 -19.21
CA LYS A 399 -7.33 20.33 -19.09
C LYS A 399 -7.10 20.99 -20.44
N ALA A 400 -6.31 20.39 -21.32
CA ALA A 400 -6.07 20.92 -22.66
C ALA A 400 -7.30 20.76 -23.57
N TRP A 401 -8.00 19.63 -23.44
CA TRP A 401 -9.24 19.37 -24.15
C TRP A 401 -10.32 20.38 -23.76
N SER A 402 -10.55 20.61 -22.47
CA SER A 402 -11.53 21.59 -21.96
C SER A 402 -11.23 23.00 -22.44
N ARG A 403 -9.96 23.43 -22.36
CA ARG A 403 -9.52 24.74 -22.89
C ARG A 403 -9.75 24.89 -24.39
N SER A 404 -9.52 23.80 -25.15
CA SER A 404 -9.80 23.78 -26.60
C SER A 404 -11.30 23.91 -26.88
N ALA A 405 -12.14 23.23 -26.10
CA ALA A 405 -13.58 23.31 -26.23
C ALA A 405 -14.13 24.72 -25.92
N GLU A 406 -13.60 25.36 -24.87
CA GLU A 406 -14.00 26.71 -24.44
C GLU A 406 -13.52 27.80 -25.43
N SER A 407 -12.31 27.66 -25.96
CA SER A 407 -11.70 28.67 -26.84
C SER A 407 -12.03 28.50 -28.32
N GLY A 408 -12.56 27.32 -28.73
CA GLY A 408 -12.71 26.94 -30.14
C GLY A 408 -11.41 26.77 -30.90
N SER A 409 -10.27 26.77 -30.20
CA SER A 409 -8.94 26.59 -30.79
C SER A 409 -8.54 25.12 -30.82
N PRO A 410 -7.69 24.66 -31.76
CA PRO A 410 -7.18 23.30 -31.74
C PRO A 410 -6.47 22.96 -30.43
N MET A 411 -6.67 21.73 -29.94
CA MET A 411 -6.03 21.25 -28.71
C MET A 411 -4.48 21.21 -28.87
N ASP A 412 -3.78 21.83 -27.96
CA ASP A 412 -2.32 21.76 -27.88
C ASP A 412 -1.88 20.50 -27.12
N VAL A 413 -1.81 19.39 -27.88
CA VAL A 413 -1.38 18.07 -27.38
C VAL A 413 0.03 18.12 -26.86
N ILE A 414 0.95 18.78 -27.60
CA ILE A 414 2.39 18.77 -27.28
C ILE A 414 2.63 19.44 -25.94
N SER A 415 2.05 20.63 -25.68
CA SER A 415 2.21 21.31 -24.40
C SER A 415 1.60 20.53 -23.24
N SER A 416 0.48 19.82 -23.43
CA SER A 416 -0.07 18.97 -22.38
C SER A 416 0.82 17.81 -22.01
N LEU A 417 1.48 17.17 -22.99
CA LEU A 417 2.48 16.13 -22.72
C LEU A 417 3.68 16.68 -21.94
N ARG A 418 4.19 17.88 -22.29
CA ARG A 418 5.30 18.52 -21.55
C ARG A 418 4.90 18.93 -20.14
N SER A 419 3.64 19.35 -19.93
CA SER A 419 3.10 19.67 -18.59
C SER A 419 3.06 18.43 -17.70
N TYR A 420 2.56 17.32 -18.22
CA TYR A 420 2.61 16.01 -17.55
C TYR A 420 4.04 15.66 -17.11
N GLU A 421 4.98 15.69 -18.04
CA GLU A 421 6.36 15.35 -17.76
C GLU A 421 6.98 16.23 -16.68
N SER A 422 6.73 17.54 -16.75
CA SER A 422 7.23 18.51 -15.77
C SER A 422 6.67 18.25 -14.38
N ALA A 423 5.39 17.90 -14.27
CA ALA A 423 4.76 17.58 -13.01
C ALA A 423 5.30 16.30 -12.35
N ARG A 424 5.80 15.35 -13.16
CA ARG A 424 6.22 14.02 -12.66
C ARG A 424 7.72 13.90 -12.39
N LYS A 425 8.57 14.53 -13.20
CA LYS A 425 10.04 14.32 -13.20
C LYS A 425 10.68 14.43 -11.83
N LEU A 426 10.34 15.45 -11.05
CA LEU A 426 10.96 15.68 -9.75
C LEU A 426 10.60 14.57 -8.75
N ARG A 427 9.30 14.27 -8.62
CA ARG A 427 8.82 13.24 -7.69
C ARG A 427 9.38 11.86 -8.03
N VAL A 428 9.32 11.47 -9.29
CA VAL A 428 9.85 10.19 -9.78
C VAL A 428 11.37 10.12 -9.57
N GLY A 429 12.09 11.20 -9.87
CA GLY A 429 13.55 11.25 -9.67
C GLY A 429 13.97 11.06 -8.21
N VAL A 430 13.26 11.70 -7.28
CA VAL A 430 13.51 11.55 -5.84
C VAL A 430 13.18 10.11 -5.39
N ILE A 431 12.03 9.56 -5.76
CA ILE A 431 11.66 8.18 -5.40
C ILE A 431 12.64 7.17 -5.98
N HIS A 432 13.09 7.37 -7.22
CA HIS A 432 14.12 6.53 -7.83
C HIS A 432 15.43 6.56 -7.04
N GLY A 433 15.88 7.75 -6.61
CA GLY A 433 17.05 7.92 -5.75
C GLY A 433 16.91 7.21 -4.40
N LEU A 434 15.75 7.36 -3.76
CA LEU A 434 15.43 6.67 -2.50
C LEU A 434 15.40 5.14 -2.66
N ALA A 435 14.89 4.62 -3.78
CA ALA A 435 14.89 3.18 -4.06
C ALA A 435 16.32 2.63 -4.18
N ARG A 436 17.21 3.33 -4.88
CA ARG A 436 18.64 2.97 -4.94
C ARG A 436 19.32 3.06 -3.57
N MET A 437 19.04 4.10 -2.80
CA MET A 437 19.55 4.23 -1.43
C MET A 437 19.09 3.08 -0.53
N ALA A 438 17.82 2.71 -0.59
CA ALA A 438 17.28 1.58 0.15
C ALA A 438 17.96 0.24 -0.23
N ALA A 439 18.24 0.02 -1.51
CA ALA A 439 18.98 -1.15 -1.98
C ALA A 439 20.42 -1.18 -1.42
N ILE A 440 21.13 -0.06 -1.45
CA ILE A 440 22.46 0.06 -0.87
C ILE A 440 22.43 -0.23 0.63
N MET A 441 21.49 0.37 1.36
CA MET A 441 21.34 0.15 2.81
C MET A 441 21.06 -1.31 3.13
N ALA A 442 20.14 -1.96 2.41
CA ALA A 442 19.80 -3.35 2.63
C ALA A 442 20.98 -4.31 2.38
N SER A 443 21.79 -4.02 1.37
CA SER A 443 22.88 -4.90 0.92
C SER A 443 24.22 -4.61 1.57
N THR A 444 24.42 -3.44 2.18
CA THR A 444 25.64 -3.08 2.90
C THR A 444 25.54 -3.31 4.42
N TYR A 445 24.39 -3.78 4.88
CA TYR A 445 24.14 -4.03 6.29
C TYR A 445 25.16 -5.04 6.87
N LYS A 446 25.70 -4.69 8.03
CA LYS A 446 26.62 -5.55 8.79
C LYS A 446 26.12 -5.63 10.23
N ALA A 447 25.63 -6.81 10.62
CA ALA A 447 25.09 -7.01 11.96
C ALA A 447 26.16 -6.84 13.05
N TYR A 448 27.33 -7.45 12.83
CA TYR A 448 28.39 -7.53 13.81
C TYR A 448 29.75 -7.13 13.21
N LEU A 449 30.65 -6.74 14.11
CA LEU A 449 32.05 -6.51 13.76
C LEU A 449 32.66 -7.84 13.21
N GLY A 450 33.42 -7.71 12.14
CA GLY A 450 33.98 -8.89 11.43
C GLY A 450 33.19 -9.30 10.18
N VAL A 451 31.92 -8.93 10.04
CA VAL A 451 31.15 -9.23 8.84
C VAL A 451 31.78 -8.55 7.63
N GLY A 452 32.14 -9.35 6.60
CA GLY A 452 32.78 -8.86 5.37
C GLY A 452 34.24 -8.44 5.51
N LEU A 453 34.90 -8.79 6.61
CA LEU A 453 36.33 -8.48 6.86
C LEU A 453 37.29 -9.64 6.54
N GLY A 454 36.88 -10.63 5.76
CA GLY A 454 37.73 -11.74 5.35
C GLY A 454 38.39 -12.46 6.54
N PRO A 455 39.75 -12.42 6.69
CA PRO A 455 40.46 -13.09 7.78
C PRO A 455 39.99 -12.69 9.18
N LEU A 456 39.46 -11.50 9.35
CA LEU A 456 38.94 -11.00 10.64
C LEU A 456 37.47 -11.41 10.88
N SER A 457 36.88 -12.26 10.06
CA SER A 457 35.51 -12.75 10.22
C SER A 457 35.27 -13.48 11.56
N PHE A 458 36.33 -14.01 12.20
CA PHE A 458 36.25 -14.62 13.52
C PHE A 458 35.72 -13.66 14.60
N LEU A 459 35.84 -12.34 14.40
CA LEU A 459 35.31 -11.33 15.33
C LEU A 459 33.79 -11.39 15.46
N THR A 460 33.08 -11.96 14.47
CA THR A 460 31.63 -12.14 14.54
C THR A 460 31.17 -13.02 15.72
N LYS A 461 32.06 -13.92 16.19
CA LYS A 461 31.80 -14.78 17.37
C LYS A 461 31.45 -13.99 18.61
N TYR A 462 32.05 -12.80 18.76
CA TYR A 462 31.81 -11.95 19.92
C TYR A 462 30.51 -11.15 19.84
N ARG A 463 29.78 -11.20 18.72
CA ARG A 463 28.51 -10.50 18.48
C ARG A 463 28.53 -9.00 18.85
N ILE A 464 29.68 -8.36 18.71
CA ILE A 464 29.83 -6.91 18.92
C ILE A 464 29.09 -6.20 17.79
N PRO A 465 28.09 -5.34 18.08
CA PRO A 465 27.37 -4.61 17.07
C PRO A 465 28.29 -3.77 16.18
N HIS A 466 28.10 -3.83 14.87
CA HIS A 466 28.88 -3.01 13.94
C HIS A 466 28.53 -1.51 14.16
N PRO A 467 29.52 -0.60 14.23
CA PRO A 467 29.27 0.84 14.43
C PRO A 467 28.27 1.43 13.41
N GLY A 468 28.34 1.00 12.16
CA GLY A 468 27.40 1.40 11.11
C GLY A 468 25.94 0.99 11.37
N ARG A 469 25.72 -0.11 12.12
CA ARG A 469 24.39 -0.53 12.54
C ARG A 469 23.79 0.48 13.54
N VAL A 470 24.59 0.95 14.48
CA VAL A 470 24.15 1.93 15.50
C VAL A 470 23.85 3.28 14.86
N GLY A 471 24.77 3.81 14.05
CA GLY A 471 24.55 5.09 13.34
C GLY A 471 23.41 5.03 12.34
N GLY A 472 23.31 3.92 11.59
CA GLY A 472 22.22 3.69 10.65
C GLY A 472 20.85 3.68 11.30
N ARG A 473 20.73 3.14 12.52
CA ARG A 473 19.46 3.12 13.26
C ARG A 473 18.98 4.54 13.59
N VAL A 474 19.86 5.41 14.05
CA VAL A 474 19.50 6.82 14.32
C VAL A 474 18.94 7.50 13.07
N PHE A 475 19.58 7.27 11.92
CA PHE A 475 19.09 7.82 10.62
C PHE A 475 17.72 7.25 10.26
N VAL A 476 17.50 5.95 10.43
CA VAL A 476 16.23 5.30 10.14
C VAL A 476 15.13 5.80 11.07
N ASP A 477 15.40 5.88 12.39
CA ASP A 477 14.41 6.31 13.39
C ASP A 477 13.95 7.77 13.18
N LEU A 478 14.82 8.64 12.68
CA LEU A 478 14.50 10.06 12.41
C LEU A 478 14.04 10.34 10.98
N GLY A 479 14.68 9.74 10.00
CA GLY A 479 14.44 10.04 8.58
C GLY A 479 13.34 9.23 7.93
N MET A 480 13.15 7.98 8.36
CA MET A 480 12.19 7.07 7.75
C MET A 480 10.74 7.55 7.89
N PRO A 481 10.25 8.02 9.05
CA PRO A 481 8.86 8.50 9.17
C PRO A 481 8.55 9.66 8.22
N LEU A 482 9.47 10.63 8.09
CA LEU A 482 9.32 11.76 7.17
C LEU A 482 9.32 11.30 5.71
N MET A 483 10.24 10.40 5.36
CA MET A 483 10.31 9.81 4.03
C MET A 483 9.04 9.03 3.69
N LEU A 484 8.57 8.16 4.57
CA LEU A 484 7.36 7.37 4.36
C LEU A 484 6.13 8.25 4.23
N SER A 485 5.96 9.25 5.10
CA SER A 485 4.86 10.21 5.01
C SER A 485 4.84 10.92 3.65
N TRP A 486 5.99 11.32 3.13
CA TRP A 486 6.08 11.96 1.81
C TRP A 486 5.85 10.99 0.65
N VAL A 487 6.43 9.78 0.71
CA VAL A 487 6.29 8.75 -0.33
C VAL A 487 4.84 8.27 -0.43
N LEU A 488 4.25 7.89 0.69
CA LEU A 488 2.88 7.34 0.77
C LEU A 488 1.80 8.41 0.55
N GLY A 489 2.07 9.65 0.98
CA GLY A 489 1.15 10.76 0.79
C GLY A 489 0.92 11.13 -0.67
N GLY A 490 1.94 11.01 -1.50
CA GLY A 490 1.86 11.40 -2.91
C GLY A 490 1.38 12.84 -3.07
N ASN A 491 0.53 13.04 -4.07
CA ASN A 491 -0.28 14.24 -4.26
C ASN A 491 -1.72 14.04 -3.77
N GLY A 492 -1.94 13.10 -2.83
CA GLY A 492 -3.26 12.66 -2.40
C GLY A 492 -4.20 13.79 -1.99
N ASP A 493 -3.65 14.85 -1.38
CA ASP A 493 -4.42 16.03 -0.96
C ASP A 493 -4.88 16.91 -2.14
N LYS A 494 -4.31 16.71 -3.33
CA LYS A 494 -4.52 17.55 -4.52
C LYS A 494 -5.08 16.79 -5.72
N LEU A 495 -5.50 15.56 -5.54
CA LEU A 495 -6.07 14.76 -6.61
C LEU A 495 -7.46 15.26 -6.96
N GLU A 496 -7.62 15.84 -8.15
CA GLU A 496 -8.91 16.22 -8.69
C GLU A 496 -9.74 14.97 -9.03
N GLY A 497 -11.02 15.00 -8.75
CA GLY A 497 -11.94 13.88 -8.98
C GLY A 497 -12.01 12.87 -7.84
N ARG A 498 -11.15 12.97 -6.83
CA ARG A 498 -11.23 12.14 -5.63
C ARG A 498 -12.41 12.59 -4.76
N ILE A 499 -13.27 11.64 -4.41
CA ILE A 499 -14.39 11.90 -3.50
C ILE A 499 -13.86 11.77 -2.07
N GLN A 500 -13.45 12.89 -1.47
CA GLN A 500 -12.88 12.94 -0.11
C GLN A 500 -13.80 12.35 0.98
N HIS A 501 -15.10 12.28 0.71
CA HIS A 501 -16.10 11.85 1.69
C HIS A 501 -16.36 10.33 1.73
N CYS A 502 -15.87 9.56 0.75
CA CYS A 502 -16.14 8.12 0.67
C CYS A 502 -15.18 7.25 1.49
N ARG A 503 -14.16 7.88 2.15
CA ARG A 503 -13.10 7.08 2.65
C ARG A 503 -13.15 6.77 4.10
N LEU A 504 -13.39 7.75 4.86
CA LEU A 504 -13.47 7.62 6.29
C LEU A 504 -14.48 8.67 6.74
N SER A 505 -15.65 8.23 7.13
CA SER A 505 -16.51 9.10 7.96
C SER A 505 -15.65 9.54 9.16
N GLU A 506 -15.94 10.70 9.72
CA GLU A 506 -15.29 11.20 10.94
C GLU A 506 -15.24 10.11 12.03
N LYS A 507 -16.30 9.29 12.09
CA LYS A 507 -16.43 8.12 12.96
C LYS A 507 -15.42 7.00 12.62
N ALA A 508 -15.14 6.74 11.35
CA ALA A 508 -14.17 5.73 10.94
C ALA A 508 -12.73 6.21 11.17
N ASN A 509 -12.44 7.50 10.99
CA ASN A 509 -11.16 8.12 11.36
C ASN A 509 -10.91 8.02 12.88
N ASP A 510 -11.93 8.28 13.69
CA ASP A 510 -11.82 8.14 15.14
C ASP A 510 -11.66 6.69 15.57
N GLN A 511 -12.32 5.75 14.88
CA GLN A 511 -12.15 4.33 15.12
C GLN A 511 -10.75 3.85 14.78
N LEU A 512 -10.20 4.27 13.63
CA LEU A 512 -8.84 3.96 13.20
C LEU A 512 -7.80 4.53 14.14
N ARG A 513 -7.97 5.78 14.59
CA ARG A 513 -7.06 6.42 15.54
C ARG A 513 -7.05 5.68 16.87
N ARG A 514 -8.21 5.30 17.39
CA ARG A 514 -8.33 4.48 18.61
C ARG A 514 -7.75 3.09 18.44
N TRP A 515 -7.99 2.45 17.29
CA TRP A 515 -7.41 1.15 16.98
C TRP A 515 -5.86 1.20 16.97
N PHE A 516 -5.29 2.26 16.42
CA PHE A 516 -3.85 2.45 16.39
C PHE A 516 -3.26 2.67 17.79
N GLU A 517 -3.95 3.42 18.63
CA GLU A 517 -3.59 3.60 20.05
C GLU A 517 -3.70 2.28 20.82
N ASP A 518 -4.73 1.48 20.52
CA ASP A 518 -4.96 0.17 21.15
C ASP A 518 -3.96 -0.89 20.64
N ASP A 519 -3.56 -0.87 19.36
CA ASP A 519 -2.57 -1.79 18.79
C ASP A 519 -1.14 -1.52 19.31
N ASP A 520 -0.78 -0.25 19.46
CA ASP A 520 0.45 0.18 20.13
C ASP A 520 0.53 -0.30 21.60
N ALA A 521 -0.64 -0.37 22.26
CA ALA A 521 -0.77 -0.93 23.60
C ALA A 521 -0.63 -2.46 23.62
N LEU A 522 -1.15 -3.14 22.58
CA LEU A 522 -1.06 -4.60 22.39
C LEU A 522 0.40 -5.04 22.15
N GLU A 523 1.14 -4.29 21.35
CA GLU A 523 2.57 -4.54 21.10
C GLU A 523 3.41 -4.50 22.38
N ARG A 524 2.95 -3.73 23.37
CA ARG A 524 3.62 -3.56 24.66
C ARG A 524 3.15 -4.50 25.74
N ALA A 525 2.02 -5.15 25.57
CA ALA A 525 1.33 -5.88 26.65
C ALA A 525 0.93 -7.29 26.25
N THR A 526 1.80 -8.26 26.52
CA THR A 526 1.41 -9.68 26.59
C THR A 526 0.36 -9.95 27.68
N ASP A 527 0.09 -8.99 28.55
CA ASP A 527 -0.81 -9.03 29.70
C ASP A 527 -2.10 -8.20 29.55
N ALA A 528 -2.38 -7.67 28.33
CA ALA A 528 -3.64 -6.94 28.10
C ALA A 528 -4.84 -7.86 28.01
N GLU A 529 -5.94 -7.50 28.67
CA GLU A 529 -7.22 -8.18 28.54
C GLU A 529 -7.99 -7.69 27.32
N TRP A 530 -8.64 -8.60 26.61
CA TRP A 530 -9.52 -8.28 25.49
C TRP A 530 -10.97 -8.25 25.95
N LEU A 531 -11.66 -7.19 25.57
CA LEU A 531 -13.03 -6.90 25.99
C LEU A 531 -13.91 -6.66 24.79
N LEU A 532 -15.16 -7.13 24.85
CA LEU A 532 -16.21 -6.70 23.96
C LEU A 532 -17.12 -5.73 24.73
N LEU A 533 -17.07 -4.46 24.36
CA LEU A 533 -17.87 -3.40 24.96
C LEU A 533 -19.15 -3.18 24.16
N PRO A 534 -20.34 -3.10 24.77
CA PRO A 534 -21.56 -2.78 24.05
C PRO A 534 -21.43 -1.49 23.24
N ALA A 535 -21.68 -1.58 21.93
CA ALA A 535 -21.57 -0.45 20.99
C ALA A 535 -22.93 0.20 20.66
N ALA A 536 -24.04 -0.48 21.01
CA ALA A 536 -25.38 0.01 20.72
C ALA A 536 -25.76 1.19 21.66
N LYS A 537 -26.08 2.34 21.08
CA LYS A 537 -26.61 3.49 21.86
C LYS A 537 -27.97 3.13 22.47
N GLY A 538 -28.06 3.25 23.79
CA GLY A 538 -29.35 3.13 24.50
C GLY A 538 -29.70 1.72 25.01
N ASN A 539 -28.85 0.73 24.89
CA ASN A 539 -29.09 -0.60 25.44
C ASN A 539 -28.20 -0.83 26.68
N SER A 540 -28.66 -0.31 27.82
CA SER A 540 -28.00 -0.48 29.14
C SER A 540 -28.06 -1.91 29.70
N ALA A 541 -28.65 -2.85 28.97
CA ALA A 541 -28.82 -4.22 29.40
C ALA A 541 -27.72 -5.18 28.96
N LEU A 542 -26.81 -4.76 28.07
CA LEU A 542 -25.68 -5.58 27.63
C LEU A 542 -24.47 -5.37 28.50
N GLU A 543 -23.89 -6.43 29.00
CA GLU A 543 -22.69 -6.40 29.81
C GLU A 543 -21.42 -6.50 28.96
N THR A 544 -20.31 -6.02 29.50
CA THR A 544 -18.99 -6.19 28.92
C THR A 544 -18.56 -7.65 28.97
N ILE A 545 -18.10 -8.19 27.85
CA ILE A 545 -17.62 -9.57 27.74
C ILE A 545 -16.09 -9.56 27.79
N VAL A 546 -15.52 -10.21 28.80
CA VAL A 546 -14.07 -10.44 28.88
C VAL A 546 -13.72 -11.70 28.11
N LEU A 547 -12.78 -11.61 27.17
CA LEU A 547 -12.30 -12.73 26.37
C LEU A 547 -11.06 -13.36 27.00
N SER A 548 -11.02 -14.68 27.08
CA SER A 548 -9.85 -15.43 27.55
C SER A 548 -8.82 -15.59 26.44
N ARG A 549 -7.54 -15.44 26.77
CA ARG A 549 -6.41 -15.79 25.88
C ARG A 549 -6.07 -17.29 25.92
N ASP A 550 -6.69 -18.04 26.81
CA ASP A 550 -6.53 -19.47 26.88
C ASP A 550 -7.19 -20.12 25.66
N GLU A 551 -6.41 -20.83 24.86
CA GLU A 551 -6.89 -21.47 23.64
C GLU A 551 -7.92 -22.56 23.91
N ASP A 552 -7.90 -23.15 25.11
CA ASP A 552 -8.84 -24.19 25.54
C ASP A 552 -10.12 -23.63 26.15
N VAL A 553 -10.27 -22.31 26.27
CA VAL A 553 -11.44 -21.64 26.88
C VAL A 553 -12.13 -20.71 25.89
N PRO A 554 -12.80 -21.25 24.86
CA PRO A 554 -13.58 -20.42 23.92
C PRO A 554 -14.77 -19.76 24.61
N CYS A 555 -15.23 -18.63 24.04
CA CYS A 555 -16.43 -17.91 24.50
C CYS A 555 -17.57 -18.14 23.51
N THR A 556 -18.63 -18.83 23.91
CA THR A 556 -19.80 -19.08 23.08
C THR A 556 -20.88 -18.03 23.37
N ILE A 557 -21.39 -17.40 22.32
CA ILE A 557 -22.42 -16.37 22.33
C ILE A 557 -23.75 -17.01 21.86
N GLY A 558 -24.80 -16.83 22.62
CA GLY A 558 -26.12 -17.35 22.25
C GLY A 558 -27.25 -16.64 22.98
N SER A 559 -28.52 -16.94 22.63
CA SER A 559 -29.69 -16.37 23.31
C SER A 559 -30.05 -17.14 24.60
N VAL A 560 -29.50 -18.34 24.80
CA VAL A 560 -29.71 -19.20 25.98
C VAL A 560 -28.36 -19.62 26.58
N SER A 561 -28.37 -19.97 27.87
CA SER A 561 -27.21 -20.48 28.55
C SER A 561 -27.00 -21.97 28.26
N HIS A 562 -25.77 -22.32 27.86
CA HIS A 562 -25.40 -23.72 27.64
C HIS A 562 -24.44 -24.19 28.74
N THR A 563 -24.86 -25.18 29.56
CA THR A 563 -24.05 -25.72 30.66
C THR A 563 -23.09 -26.84 30.24
N ASN A 564 -23.24 -27.39 29.03
CA ASN A 564 -22.47 -28.54 28.54
C ASN A 564 -21.41 -28.16 27.45
N ILE A 565 -20.99 -26.90 27.38
CA ILE A 565 -20.01 -26.44 26.37
C ILE A 565 -18.65 -26.22 27.02
N LEU A 566 -17.59 -26.53 26.29
CA LEU A 566 -16.24 -26.18 26.67
C LEU A 566 -16.09 -24.63 26.65
N GLY A 567 -15.61 -24.06 27.73
CA GLY A 567 -15.36 -22.63 27.82
C GLY A 567 -16.45 -21.78 28.47
N LYS A 568 -16.52 -20.50 28.10
CA LYS A 568 -17.43 -19.50 28.68
C LYS A 568 -18.71 -19.40 27.84
N SER A 569 -19.89 -19.39 28.45
CA SER A 569 -21.15 -19.09 27.78
C SER A 569 -21.62 -17.67 28.11
N VAL A 570 -21.97 -16.91 27.09
CA VAL A 570 -22.50 -15.53 27.21
C VAL A 570 -23.90 -15.50 26.61
N VAL A 571 -24.85 -15.03 27.40
CA VAL A 571 -26.27 -14.98 26.98
C VAL A 571 -26.63 -13.57 26.53
N LEU A 572 -27.06 -13.44 25.28
CA LEU A 572 -27.63 -12.24 24.71
C LEU A 572 -29.12 -12.48 24.42
N PRO A 573 -30.03 -12.12 25.30
CA PRO A 573 -31.45 -12.47 25.20
C PRO A 573 -32.19 -11.56 24.22
N LEU A 574 -31.76 -11.59 22.94
CA LEU A 574 -32.32 -10.81 21.85
C LEU A 574 -32.93 -11.71 20.79
N PRO A 575 -34.07 -11.36 20.19
CA PRO A 575 -34.78 -12.20 19.24
C PRO A 575 -33.99 -12.59 17.98
N GLN A 576 -32.99 -11.77 17.61
CA GLN A 576 -32.16 -12.02 16.44
C GLN A 576 -30.87 -12.80 16.75
N VAL A 577 -30.66 -13.18 18.02
CA VAL A 577 -29.55 -14.01 18.43
C VAL A 577 -30.03 -15.45 18.53
N SER A 578 -29.46 -16.35 17.76
CA SER A 578 -29.77 -17.79 17.78
C SER A 578 -29.35 -18.41 19.11
N GLU A 579 -29.92 -19.58 19.47
CA GLU A 579 -29.56 -20.28 20.70
C GLU A 579 -28.04 -20.48 20.83
N MET A 580 -27.41 -21.01 19.79
CA MET A 580 -25.95 -21.01 19.59
C MET A 580 -25.65 -20.12 18.38
N HIS A 581 -25.19 -18.92 18.62
CA HIS A 581 -25.03 -17.92 17.55
C HIS A 581 -23.63 -17.90 17.00
N ALA A 582 -22.64 -17.69 17.86
CA ALA A 582 -21.25 -17.59 17.47
C ALA A 582 -20.33 -18.07 18.58
N GLN A 583 -19.10 -18.41 18.21
CA GLN A 583 -18.02 -18.75 19.13
C GLN A 583 -16.81 -17.84 18.89
N ILE A 584 -16.24 -17.34 19.98
CA ILE A 584 -14.99 -16.57 19.95
C ILE A 584 -13.90 -17.42 20.57
N SER A 585 -12.79 -17.58 19.86
CA SER A 585 -11.63 -18.36 20.29
C SER A 585 -10.36 -17.57 20.14
N CYS A 586 -9.37 -17.85 21.00
CA CYS A 586 -8.00 -17.35 20.85
C CYS A 586 -7.17 -18.47 20.21
N LYS A 587 -6.31 -18.10 19.26
CA LYS A 587 -5.33 -19.03 18.69
C LYS A 587 -4.07 -18.24 18.32
N ASN A 588 -2.91 -18.68 18.78
CA ASN A 588 -1.64 -17.99 18.58
C ASN A 588 -1.70 -16.49 18.97
N SER A 589 -2.34 -16.19 20.10
CA SER A 589 -2.57 -14.82 20.61
C SER A 589 -3.47 -13.93 19.74
N ALA A 590 -4.12 -14.45 18.70
CA ALA A 590 -5.12 -13.76 17.88
C ALA A 590 -6.52 -14.25 18.21
N PHE A 591 -7.51 -13.36 18.12
CA PHE A 591 -8.90 -13.70 18.36
C PHE A 591 -9.69 -13.89 17.07
N PHE A 592 -10.55 -14.91 17.07
CA PHE A 592 -11.39 -15.27 15.92
C PHE A 592 -12.84 -15.38 16.36
N VAL A 593 -13.75 -14.93 15.52
CA VAL A 593 -15.18 -15.18 15.65
C VAL A 593 -15.61 -16.16 14.58
N THR A 594 -16.36 -17.19 14.99
CA THR A 594 -16.94 -18.21 14.12
C THR A 594 -18.46 -18.15 14.26
N ASP A 595 -19.18 -17.93 13.18
CA ASP A 595 -20.64 -18.03 13.14
C ASP A 595 -21.04 -19.51 13.18
N LEU A 596 -21.90 -19.89 14.11
CA LEU A 596 -22.35 -21.27 14.32
C LEU A 596 -23.64 -21.58 13.54
N GLN A 597 -23.70 -21.14 12.28
CA GLN A 597 -24.89 -21.26 11.41
C GLN A 597 -26.10 -20.50 11.95
N SER A 598 -25.85 -19.32 12.50
CA SER A 598 -26.91 -18.49 13.06
C SER A 598 -27.92 -18.04 12.00
N GLU A 599 -29.19 -17.89 12.39
CA GLU A 599 -30.28 -17.53 11.48
C GLU A 599 -30.08 -16.14 10.87
N HIS A 600 -29.65 -15.16 11.67
CA HIS A 600 -29.48 -13.77 11.25
C HIS A 600 -28.02 -13.41 10.92
N GLY A 601 -27.08 -14.31 11.12
CA GLY A 601 -25.66 -14.15 10.81
C GLY A 601 -24.88 -13.31 11.81
N THR A 602 -23.57 -13.53 11.83
CA THR A 602 -22.60 -12.73 12.54
C THR A 602 -21.92 -11.78 11.55
N TRP A 603 -21.68 -10.55 11.96
CA TRP A 603 -21.06 -9.54 11.13
C TRP A 603 -19.87 -8.91 11.84
N VAL A 604 -18.83 -8.58 11.09
CA VAL A 604 -17.73 -7.76 11.56
C VAL A 604 -17.76 -6.44 10.78
N ILE A 605 -17.67 -5.35 11.51
CA ILE A 605 -17.48 -4.01 10.94
C ILE A 605 -16.04 -3.63 11.28
N ASP A 606 -15.20 -3.56 10.29
CA ASP A 606 -13.81 -3.23 10.48
C ASP A 606 -13.61 -1.75 10.86
N ASN A 607 -12.38 -1.41 11.18
CA ASN A 607 -11.98 -0.06 11.53
C ASN A 607 -12.16 0.98 10.39
N GLU A 608 -12.37 0.53 9.14
CA GLU A 608 -12.73 1.38 7.99
C GLU A 608 -14.26 1.54 7.84
N GLY A 609 -15.05 0.91 8.72
CA GLY A 609 -16.52 0.95 8.71
C GLY A 609 -17.15 -0.02 7.69
N ARG A 610 -16.36 -0.90 7.05
CA ARG A 610 -16.89 -1.90 6.13
C ARG A 610 -17.51 -3.04 6.92
N ARG A 611 -18.72 -3.42 6.51
CA ARG A 611 -19.47 -4.49 7.13
C ARG A 611 -19.43 -5.74 6.25
N TYR A 612 -18.92 -6.85 6.79
CA TYR A 612 -18.91 -8.13 6.10
C TYR A 612 -19.47 -9.24 6.99
N ARG A 613 -20.10 -10.21 6.35
CA ARG A 613 -20.70 -11.35 7.05
C ARG A 613 -19.63 -12.39 7.32
N VAL A 614 -19.57 -12.88 8.55
CA VAL A 614 -18.76 -14.04 8.92
C VAL A 614 -19.32 -15.27 8.22
N SER A 615 -18.46 -16.00 7.49
CA SER A 615 -18.90 -17.26 6.85
C SER A 615 -19.21 -18.32 7.91
N PRO A 616 -20.38 -19.00 7.83
CA PRO A 616 -20.73 -20.02 8.81
C PRO A 616 -19.66 -21.10 8.95
N ASN A 617 -19.31 -21.43 10.18
CA ASN A 617 -18.30 -22.43 10.57
C ASN A 617 -16.86 -22.11 10.15
N PHE A 618 -16.58 -20.89 9.64
CA PHE A 618 -15.23 -20.45 9.33
C PHE A 618 -14.77 -19.38 10.32
N PRO A 619 -13.64 -19.58 11.03
CA PRO A 619 -13.11 -18.59 11.95
C PRO A 619 -12.65 -17.34 11.18
N THR A 620 -13.23 -16.21 11.54
CA THR A 620 -12.88 -14.89 10.98
C THR A 620 -12.14 -14.10 12.05
N ARG A 621 -10.93 -13.66 11.76
CA ARG A 621 -10.15 -12.85 12.66
C ARG A 621 -10.77 -11.47 12.82
N PHE A 622 -10.69 -10.93 14.02
CA PHE A 622 -11.04 -9.55 14.33
C PHE A 622 -9.93 -8.85 15.14
N HIS A 623 -9.94 -7.53 15.12
CA HIS A 623 -8.90 -6.70 15.69
C HIS A 623 -9.47 -5.74 16.74
N PRO A 624 -8.63 -5.14 17.60
CA PRO A 624 -9.03 -4.02 18.43
C PRO A 624 -9.72 -2.93 17.59
N SER A 625 -10.75 -2.31 18.16
CA SER A 625 -11.63 -1.31 17.54
C SER A 625 -12.65 -1.83 16.50
N ASP A 626 -12.56 -3.07 16.02
CA ASP A 626 -13.62 -3.67 15.22
C ASP A 626 -14.93 -3.74 16.00
N VAL A 627 -16.04 -3.80 15.29
CA VAL A 627 -17.36 -4.02 15.90
C VAL A 627 -17.92 -5.36 15.43
N ILE A 628 -18.19 -6.24 16.37
CA ILE A 628 -18.84 -7.54 16.11
C ILE A 628 -20.34 -7.38 16.36
N VAL A 629 -21.15 -7.82 15.40
CA VAL A 629 -22.62 -7.75 15.47
C VAL A 629 -23.20 -9.15 15.41
N PHE A 630 -23.95 -9.53 16.44
CA PHE A 630 -24.62 -10.83 16.53
C PHE A 630 -26.10 -10.70 16.15
N GLY A 631 -26.44 -11.02 14.90
CA GLY A 631 -27.79 -11.01 14.36
C GLY A 631 -28.39 -9.62 14.10
N SER A 632 -28.19 -8.63 14.96
CA SER A 632 -28.70 -7.27 14.76
C SER A 632 -27.80 -6.21 15.42
N ASP A 633 -27.93 -4.95 14.97
CA ASP A 633 -27.18 -3.82 15.53
C ASP A 633 -27.48 -3.55 17.02
N LYS A 634 -28.53 -4.17 17.57
CA LYS A 634 -28.80 -4.15 19.01
C LYS A 634 -27.83 -5.03 19.81
N ALA A 635 -27.22 -6.03 19.18
CA ALA A 635 -26.19 -6.90 19.73
C ALA A 635 -24.81 -6.58 19.12
N ALA A 636 -24.49 -5.32 19.00
CA ALA A 636 -23.20 -4.83 18.51
C ALA A 636 -22.23 -4.59 19.66
N PHE A 637 -21.02 -5.12 19.54
CA PHE A 637 -19.95 -4.99 20.53
C PHE A 637 -18.68 -4.47 19.87
N ARG A 638 -18.06 -3.48 20.49
CA ARG A 638 -16.73 -2.98 20.10
C ARG A 638 -15.65 -3.77 20.80
N VAL A 639 -14.69 -4.21 20.04
CA VAL A 639 -13.48 -4.85 20.55
C VAL A 639 -12.57 -3.80 21.16
N LYS A 640 -12.11 -4.02 22.39
CA LYS A 640 -11.15 -3.16 23.07
C LYS A 640 -10.13 -3.99 23.86
N THR A 641 -8.90 -3.50 23.91
CA THR A 641 -7.86 -4.04 24.78
C THR A 641 -7.61 -3.09 25.94
N MET A 642 -7.49 -3.62 27.14
CA MET A 642 -7.21 -2.84 28.35
C MET A 642 -6.09 -3.50 29.15
N LYS A 643 -5.18 -2.67 29.64
CA LYS A 643 -4.17 -3.11 30.59
C LYS A 643 -4.64 -2.75 32.00
N PHE A 644 -4.88 -3.76 32.82
CA PHE A 644 -5.14 -3.53 34.23
C PHE A 644 -3.80 -3.41 34.99
N PRO A 645 -3.67 -2.48 35.94
CA PRO A 645 -2.50 -2.45 36.79
C PRO A 645 -2.39 -3.79 37.52
N SER A 646 -1.24 -4.43 37.41
CA SER A 646 -1.02 -5.73 38.05
C SER A 646 -1.20 -5.60 39.57
N LYS A 647 -1.94 -6.50 40.19
CA LYS A 647 -2.11 -6.55 41.66
C LYS A 647 -0.80 -6.57 42.47
N THR A 648 0.33 -6.84 41.79
CA THR A 648 1.68 -6.74 42.34
C THR A 648 2.18 -5.31 42.50
N ALA A 649 1.61 -4.33 41.84
CA ALA A 649 1.98 -2.90 42.01
C ALA A 649 1.30 -2.32 43.28
N GLU A 650 0.03 -2.68 43.52
CA GLU A 650 -0.68 -2.27 44.75
C GLU A 650 -0.02 -2.85 46.02
N ALA A 651 0.42 -4.14 45.95
CA ALA A 651 1.12 -4.75 47.09
C ALA A 651 2.54 -4.20 47.33
N LYS A 652 3.15 -3.50 46.38
CA LYS A 652 4.41 -2.79 46.55
C LYS A 652 4.18 -1.39 47.12
N GLU A 653 3.16 -0.68 46.69
CA GLU A 653 2.80 0.62 47.26
C GLU A 653 2.33 0.49 48.73
N GLU A 654 1.52 -0.52 49.04
CA GLU A 654 1.14 -0.79 50.44
C GLU A 654 2.34 -1.16 51.35
N ARG A 655 3.35 -1.87 50.82
CA ARG A 655 4.59 -2.15 51.58
C ARG A 655 5.51 -0.95 51.75
N GLU A 656 5.53 -0.01 50.81
CA GLU A 656 6.29 1.24 50.95
C GLU A 656 5.61 2.23 51.89
N VAL A 657 4.28 2.21 51.99
CA VAL A 657 3.54 3.07 52.95
C VAL A 657 3.63 2.53 54.36
N VAL A 658 3.63 1.21 54.56
CA VAL A 658 3.80 0.57 55.88
C VAL A 658 5.25 0.59 56.37
N GLY A 659 6.23 0.76 55.50
CA GLY A 659 7.65 0.88 55.85
C GLY A 659 8.10 2.32 56.19
N LYS A 660 7.22 3.33 56.11
CA LYS A 660 7.45 4.72 56.42
C LYS A 660 6.60 5.26 57.58
N ALA A 661 5.86 4.39 58.31
CA ALA A 661 5.10 4.74 59.49
C ALA A 661 5.84 4.30 60.78
#